data_06a41e43fec0f9645e4bdf4c6564696b
#
_entry.id   06a41e43fec0f9645e4bdf4c6564696b
#
_cell.length_a   1.000
_cell.length_b   1.000
_cell.length_c   1.000
_cell.angle_alpha   90.00
_cell.angle_beta   90.00
_cell.angle_gamma   90.00
#
_symmetry.space_group_name_H-M   'P 1'
#
loop_
_entity.id
_entity.type
_entity.pdbx_description
1 polymer ?
#
loop_
_entity_poly.entity_id
_entity_poly.type
_entity_poly.pdbx_seq_one_letter_code
_entity_poly.pdbx_strand_id
1 'polypeptide(L)'
;MRKILLQIFIFSVLFIVTFTINRILMQNSFIPTGLISDKNEIFLMYLLGVFHDIRFLSAAFLPFLLCGFLSLIFSNIKINNKLVIYSKNFYFIFSSIYIIVISCLCIGFSYAKYYYYEIYKTKFDIFMFTLKDDNAKTILSIIYHDYPILKILALMLIFGVFVFFLNLKILNLKLKPVNLRLFPLIALNLILIIVYVIALRGPFKHVAINVQNYSFSEYSVVNDTMLNPIMAFSWALKQYKEEAALKAITPLKAQELKEKLFDYLHQSPINLKAEKNHPSVFVNLMESFGLNLADFANTEHNFLGSLDKHFKQDFLFKRFLSSSNGTIPSFANLFFVSPFSNISTSKFQKTYLDLTPIAIYKKAGYKVIFVSAGNGSWQNIKNYLSILGVDEIIDENILMKEYNGAKDSENGYGIADEFLYKKVYDLLQKNPHKTLIIALTISNHPPYKIPQNDLPKLQNIPQTLLNMLPYEKDKQDNIIKAYTYANNEFGKFLDKVKQSPFKNSVIIAATGDHRVREMSMDLNSQKAFAYSVPFYLYIPKDLQDNIYYDKDRVGSHKDIFPTLYALSLNNVKYLSVGGRNMLARPSDEKLEFGINDAVWIDKKGIYSGGKGYYFESNDTXKDMNKAFNLDGYTKDFDKFYRELNLYQLAERLGISK
;
A
#
# COMPACT_ATOMS: atom_id res chain seq x y z
N MET A 1 31.07 20.63 -18.03
CA MET A 1 29.88 19.75 -18.02
C MET A 1 30.18 18.35 -18.54
N ARG A 2 30.73 18.15 -19.74
CA ARG A 2 30.96 16.81 -20.33
C ARG A 2 31.78 15.86 -19.45
N LYS A 3 32.85 16.35 -18.80
CA LYS A 3 33.64 15.50 -17.88
C LYS A 3 32.80 15.06 -16.69
N ILE A 4 31.99 15.97 -16.16
CA ILE A 4 31.09 15.66 -15.00
C ILE A 4 30.09 14.58 -15.41
N LEU A 5 29.45 14.72 -16.56
CA LEU A 5 28.51 13.73 -17.08
C LEU A 5 29.21 12.37 -17.35
N LEU A 6 30.43 12.43 -17.88
CA LEU A 6 31.24 11.22 -18.13
C LEU A 6 31.61 10.51 -16.80
N GLN A 7 31.98 11.29 -15.76
CA GLN A 7 32.23 10.74 -14.44
C GLN A 7 30.98 10.03 -13.91
N ILE A 8 29.82 10.73 -13.93
CA ILE A 8 28.54 10.16 -13.48
C ILE A 8 28.24 8.87 -14.25
N PHE A 9 28.36 8.88 -15.56
CA PHE A 9 28.06 7.72 -16.40
C PHE A 9 28.98 6.53 -16.07
N ILE A 10 30.30 6.75 -16.08
CA ILE A 10 31.28 5.67 -15.84
C ILE A 10 31.08 5.06 -14.43
N PHE A 11 30.92 5.92 -13.40
CA PHE A 11 30.76 5.42 -12.04
C PHE A 11 29.39 4.77 -11.85
N SER A 12 28.32 5.28 -12.51
CA SER A 12 27.02 4.59 -12.47
C SER A 12 27.09 3.19 -13.07
N VAL A 13 27.73 3.02 -14.22
CA VAL A 13 27.92 1.70 -14.83
C VAL A 13 28.72 0.79 -13.88
N LEU A 14 29.81 1.28 -13.31
CA LEU A 14 30.65 0.51 -12.39
C LEU A 14 29.85 0.02 -11.17
N PHE A 15 29.03 0.91 -10.58
CA PHE A 15 28.26 0.56 -9.39
C PHE A 15 27.07 -0.36 -9.73
N ILE A 16 26.44 -0.21 -10.92
CA ILE A 16 25.41 -1.16 -11.40
C ILE A 16 26.03 -2.56 -11.53
N VAL A 17 27.23 -2.64 -12.08
CA VAL A 17 27.96 -3.94 -12.17
C VAL A 17 28.18 -4.52 -10.75
N THR A 18 28.60 -3.69 -9.80
CA THR A 18 28.80 -4.10 -8.40
C THR A 18 27.53 -4.68 -7.81
N PHE A 19 26.39 -4.00 -7.97
CA PHE A 19 25.09 -4.47 -7.46
C PHE A 19 24.62 -5.72 -8.20
N THR A 20 24.90 -5.83 -9.50
CA THR A 20 24.57 -7.03 -10.30
C THR A 20 25.38 -8.24 -9.82
N ILE A 21 26.67 -8.05 -9.51
CA ILE A 21 27.50 -9.13 -8.92
C ILE A 21 26.87 -9.59 -7.59
N ASN A 22 26.42 -8.67 -6.74
CA ASN A 22 25.74 -9.01 -5.48
C ASN A 22 24.48 -9.87 -5.77
N ARG A 23 23.66 -9.50 -6.78
CA ARG A 23 22.47 -10.28 -7.17
C ARG A 23 22.85 -11.70 -7.63
N ILE A 24 23.92 -11.82 -8.44
CA ILE A 24 24.41 -13.14 -8.90
C ILE A 24 24.81 -14.00 -7.69
N LEU A 25 25.54 -13.42 -6.73
CA LEU A 25 25.94 -14.13 -5.51
C LEU A 25 24.72 -14.56 -4.70
N MET A 26 23.76 -13.68 -4.52
CA MET A 26 22.52 -13.99 -3.79
C MET A 26 21.68 -15.07 -4.51
N GLN A 27 21.57 -14.96 -5.84
CA GLN A 27 20.85 -15.98 -6.63
C GLN A 27 21.49 -17.35 -6.44
N ASN A 28 22.80 -17.44 -6.59
CA ASN A 28 23.51 -18.73 -6.51
C ASN A 28 23.49 -19.33 -5.11
N SER A 29 23.45 -18.48 -4.07
CA SER A 29 23.49 -18.96 -2.68
C SER A 29 22.12 -19.24 -2.08
N PHE A 30 21.07 -18.50 -2.49
CA PHE A 30 19.81 -18.51 -1.77
C PHE A 30 18.57 -18.88 -2.58
N ILE A 31 18.65 -18.89 -3.92
CA ILE A 31 17.52 -19.32 -4.76
C ILE A 31 17.77 -20.80 -5.15
N PRO A 32 16.95 -21.74 -4.63
CA PRO A 32 17.15 -23.16 -4.94
C PRO A 32 17.05 -23.43 -6.45
N THR A 33 17.89 -24.31 -6.93
CA THR A 33 17.82 -24.78 -8.33
C THR A 33 16.46 -25.41 -8.59
N GLY A 34 15.79 -24.98 -9.64
CA GLY A 34 14.46 -25.49 -10.00
C GLY A 34 13.28 -24.76 -9.32
N LEU A 35 13.54 -23.84 -8.40
CA LEU A 35 12.46 -23.05 -7.76
C LEU A 35 11.73 -22.20 -8.81
N ILE A 36 12.49 -21.60 -9.73
CA ILE A 36 11.96 -20.75 -10.80
C ILE A 36 12.05 -21.52 -12.11
N SER A 37 10.91 -21.88 -12.67
CA SER A 37 10.85 -22.57 -13.96
C SER A 37 10.81 -21.60 -15.15
N ASP A 38 10.34 -20.36 -14.94
CA ASP A 38 10.23 -19.36 -16.00
C ASP A 38 11.48 -18.48 -16.03
N LYS A 39 12.22 -18.58 -17.15
CA LYS A 39 13.42 -17.75 -17.40
C LYS A 39 13.09 -16.25 -17.45
N ASN A 40 11.85 -15.88 -17.79
CA ASN A 40 11.43 -14.49 -17.80
C ASN A 40 11.46 -13.88 -16.39
N GLU A 41 11.16 -14.67 -15.37
CA GLU A 41 11.18 -14.21 -13.98
C GLU A 41 12.60 -13.84 -13.53
N ILE A 42 13.59 -14.66 -13.90
CA ILE A 42 15.02 -14.35 -13.64
C ILE A 42 15.43 -13.09 -14.40
N PHE A 43 15.07 -12.98 -15.67
CA PHE A 43 15.36 -11.78 -16.47
C PHE A 43 14.75 -10.52 -15.82
N LEU A 44 13.50 -10.60 -15.39
CA LEU A 44 12.81 -9.49 -14.71
C LEU A 44 13.52 -9.11 -13.39
N MET A 45 14.00 -10.08 -12.63
CA MET A 45 14.76 -9.82 -11.39
C MET A 45 15.96 -8.91 -11.67
N TYR A 46 16.74 -9.21 -12.70
CA TYR A 46 17.90 -8.39 -13.07
C TYR A 46 17.49 -7.04 -13.63
N LEU A 47 16.51 -7.02 -14.53
CA LEU A 47 16.04 -5.79 -15.18
C LEU A 47 15.49 -4.79 -14.15
N LEU A 48 14.58 -5.25 -13.29
CA LEU A 48 14.00 -4.41 -12.21
C LEU A 48 15.09 -3.98 -11.23
N GLY A 49 16.03 -4.87 -10.92
CA GLY A 49 17.19 -4.56 -10.08
C GLY A 49 18.02 -3.41 -10.63
N VAL A 50 18.33 -3.45 -11.93
CA VAL A 50 19.05 -2.35 -12.59
C VAL A 50 18.24 -1.05 -12.51
N PHE A 51 16.91 -1.10 -12.63
CA PHE A 51 16.06 0.08 -12.49
C PHE A 51 16.16 0.68 -11.07
N HIS A 52 16.19 -0.15 -10.04
CA HIS A 52 16.40 0.29 -8.65
C HIS A 52 17.79 0.96 -8.51
N ASP A 53 18.82 0.37 -9.13
CA ASP A 53 20.17 0.93 -9.08
C ASP A 53 20.26 2.29 -9.78
N ILE A 54 19.68 2.43 -10.96
CA ILE A 54 19.65 3.69 -11.72
C ILE A 54 18.98 4.78 -10.87
N ARG A 55 17.84 4.47 -10.25
CA ARG A 55 17.15 5.43 -9.39
C ARG A 55 18.02 5.86 -8.21
N PHE A 56 18.61 4.90 -7.50
CA PHE A 56 19.50 5.19 -6.37
C PHE A 56 20.69 6.05 -6.82
N LEU A 57 21.39 5.65 -7.90
CA LEU A 57 22.59 6.34 -8.37
C LEU A 57 22.27 7.74 -8.89
N SER A 58 21.12 7.93 -9.55
CA SER A 58 20.70 9.26 -9.99
C SER A 58 20.50 10.21 -8.83
N ALA A 59 19.87 9.71 -7.73
CA ALA A 59 19.73 10.49 -6.50
C ALA A 59 21.09 10.74 -5.84
N ALA A 60 21.94 9.71 -5.75
CA ALA A 60 23.26 9.80 -5.12
C ALA A 60 24.19 10.77 -5.86
N PHE A 61 24.14 10.80 -7.21
CA PHE A 61 24.99 11.71 -7.99
C PHE A 61 24.42 13.12 -8.17
N LEU A 62 23.25 13.43 -7.63
CA LEU A 62 22.69 14.78 -7.72
C LEU A 62 23.57 15.84 -7.03
N PRO A 63 24.05 15.64 -5.78
CA PRO A 63 24.99 16.61 -5.18
C PRO A 63 26.30 16.74 -5.98
N PHE A 64 26.78 15.64 -6.58
CA PHE A 64 27.95 15.62 -7.43
C PHE A 64 27.74 16.49 -8.67
N LEU A 65 26.61 16.34 -9.35
CA LEU A 65 26.23 17.16 -10.52
C LEU A 65 26.13 18.64 -10.18
N LEU A 66 25.47 18.95 -9.05
CA LEU A 66 25.30 20.34 -8.59
C LEU A 66 26.65 20.99 -8.25
N CYS A 67 27.50 20.28 -7.52
CA CYS A 67 28.84 20.80 -7.17
C CYS A 67 29.68 21.04 -8.42
N GLY A 68 29.62 20.12 -9.38
CA GLY A 68 30.33 20.27 -10.67
C GLY A 68 29.80 21.46 -11.46
N PHE A 69 28.49 21.64 -11.49
CA PHE A 69 27.85 22.77 -12.18
C PHE A 69 28.27 24.10 -11.57
N LEU A 70 28.23 24.22 -10.22
CA LEU A 70 28.66 25.41 -9.51
C LEU A 70 30.14 25.73 -9.78
N SER A 71 30.99 24.71 -9.77
CA SER A 71 32.41 24.87 -10.08
C SER A 71 32.62 25.40 -11.49
N LEU A 72 31.81 24.96 -12.46
CA LEU A 72 31.88 25.48 -13.83
C LEU A 72 31.43 26.94 -13.91
N ILE A 73 30.38 27.33 -13.20
CA ILE A 73 29.92 28.74 -13.15
C ILE A 73 31.06 29.60 -12.59
N PHE A 74 31.60 29.29 -11.44
CA PHE A 74 32.67 30.07 -10.80
C PHE A 74 33.94 30.10 -11.63
N SER A 75 34.26 29.03 -12.37
CA SER A 75 35.45 29.00 -13.22
C SER A 75 35.32 29.86 -14.49
N ASN A 76 34.08 30.18 -14.90
CA ASN A 76 33.83 30.99 -16.10
C ASN A 76 33.59 32.49 -15.79
N ILE A 77 33.41 32.83 -14.52
CA ILE A 77 33.28 34.24 -14.10
C ILE A 77 34.69 34.84 -14.01
N LYS A 78 35.01 35.76 -14.94
CA LYS A 78 36.35 36.39 -15.05
C LYS A 78 36.54 37.52 -14.01
N ILE A 79 36.25 37.23 -12.73
CA ILE A 79 36.36 38.23 -11.65
C ILE A 79 37.72 38.12 -10.95
N ASN A 80 38.22 36.88 -10.74
CA ASN A 80 39.45 36.69 -9.97
C ASN A 80 40.08 35.33 -10.29
N ASN A 81 41.31 35.32 -10.76
CA ASN A 81 42.05 34.09 -11.09
C ASN A 81 42.18 33.14 -9.88
N LYS A 82 42.30 33.66 -8.66
CA LYS A 82 42.37 32.84 -7.43
C LYS A 82 41.05 32.06 -7.22
N LEU A 83 39.88 32.70 -7.45
CA LEU A 83 38.58 32.07 -7.32
C LEU A 83 38.41 30.89 -8.30
N VAL A 84 38.90 31.04 -9.52
CA VAL A 84 38.88 29.98 -10.53
C VAL A 84 39.71 28.76 -10.07
N ILE A 85 40.90 29.01 -9.54
CA ILE A 85 41.78 27.97 -9.04
C ILE A 85 41.13 27.26 -7.84
N TYR A 86 40.59 28.02 -6.88
CA TYR A 86 39.92 27.45 -5.69
C TYR A 86 38.70 26.61 -6.06
N SER A 87 37.89 27.02 -7.03
CA SER A 87 36.70 26.26 -7.43
C SER A 87 37.08 24.96 -8.11
N LYS A 88 38.13 24.95 -8.93
CA LYS A 88 38.63 23.72 -9.58
C LYS A 88 39.23 22.77 -8.57
N ASN A 89 40.03 23.27 -7.61
CA ASN A 89 40.62 22.46 -6.55
C ASN A 89 39.52 21.91 -5.64
N PHE A 90 38.52 22.71 -5.31
CA PHE A 90 37.37 22.27 -4.51
C PHE A 90 36.63 21.11 -5.22
N TYR A 91 36.34 21.26 -6.51
CA TYR A 91 35.67 20.17 -7.24
C TYR A 91 36.50 18.90 -7.31
N PHE A 92 37.82 19.06 -7.51
CA PHE A 92 38.74 17.92 -7.54
C PHE A 92 38.70 17.15 -6.22
N ILE A 93 38.83 17.85 -5.10
CA ILE A 93 38.81 17.27 -3.75
C ILE A 93 37.44 16.65 -3.47
N PHE A 94 36.35 17.43 -3.68
CA PHE A 94 34.98 16.97 -3.45
C PHE A 94 34.66 15.72 -4.26
N SER A 95 34.93 15.73 -5.57
CA SER A 95 34.60 14.58 -6.44
C SER A 95 35.38 13.32 -6.04
N SER A 96 36.66 13.49 -5.63
CA SER A 96 37.49 12.35 -5.22
C SER A 96 36.98 11.73 -3.91
N ILE A 97 36.71 12.55 -2.90
CA ILE A 97 36.19 12.09 -1.61
C ILE A 97 34.78 11.47 -1.81
N TYR A 98 33.93 12.17 -2.52
CA TYR A 98 32.53 11.75 -2.73
C TYR A 98 32.43 10.37 -3.40
N ILE A 99 33.24 10.15 -4.47
CA ILE A 99 33.26 8.88 -5.17
C ILE A 99 33.78 7.75 -4.28
N ILE A 100 34.81 8.00 -3.46
CA ILE A 100 35.30 7.01 -2.51
C ILE A 100 34.19 6.65 -1.51
N VAL A 101 33.51 7.65 -0.95
CA VAL A 101 32.42 7.43 0.02
C VAL A 101 31.29 6.58 -0.63
N ILE A 102 30.83 6.96 -1.83
CA ILE A 102 29.76 6.21 -2.52
C ILE A 102 30.24 4.76 -2.81
N SER A 103 31.50 4.58 -3.23
CA SER A 103 32.03 3.25 -3.51
C SER A 103 32.06 2.38 -2.26
N CYS A 104 32.50 2.95 -1.12
CA CYS A 104 32.50 2.24 0.15
C CYS A 104 31.07 1.87 0.58
N LEU A 105 30.09 2.77 0.39
CA LEU A 105 28.69 2.47 0.67
C LEU A 105 28.17 1.35 -0.23
N CYS A 106 28.47 1.40 -1.55
CA CYS A 106 27.99 0.37 -2.49
C CYS A 106 28.54 -1.01 -2.12
N ILE A 107 29.84 -1.12 -1.83
CA ILE A 107 30.48 -2.39 -1.43
C ILE A 107 29.95 -2.82 -0.06
N GLY A 108 29.99 -1.93 0.92
CA GLY A 108 29.59 -2.24 2.31
C GLY A 108 28.15 -2.73 2.40
N PHE A 109 27.20 -2.01 1.77
CA PHE A 109 25.80 -2.41 1.81
C PHE A 109 25.53 -3.67 0.96
N SER A 110 26.26 -3.91 -0.12
CA SER A 110 26.14 -5.16 -0.89
C SER A 110 26.54 -6.37 -0.04
N TYR A 111 27.66 -6.28 0.66
CA TYR A 111 28.11 -7.35 1.57
C TYR A 111 27.16 -7.49 2.76
N ALA A 112 26.77 -6.36 3.38
CA ALA A 112 25.83 -6.38 4.50
C ALA A 112 24.50 -7.05 4.10
N LYS A 113 23.97 -6.75 2.90
CA LYS A 113 22.74 -7.38 2.39
C LYS A 113 22.90 -8.90 2.28
N TYR A 114 24.04 -9.36 1.71
CA TYR A 114 24.30 -10.79 1.53
C TYR A 114 24.31 -11.53 2.87
N TYR A 115 25.13 -11.05 3.82
CA TYR A 115 25.28 -11.72 5.13
C TYR A 115 24.02 -11.57 5.98
N TYR A 116 23.34 -10.44 5.92
CA TYR A 116 22.06 -10.25 6.60
C TYR A 116 21.05 -11.30 6.10
N TYR A 117 20.99 -11.49 4.78
CA TYR A 117 20.09 -12.49 4.18
C TYR A 117 20.50 -13.92 4.58
N GLU A 118 21.81 -14.19 4.62
CA GLU A 118 22.32 -15.51 5.03
C GLU A 118 21.86 -15.90 6.45
N ILE A 119 21.81 -14.93 7.36
CA ILE A 119 21.45 -15.18 8.76
C ILE A 119 19.93 -15.13 8.96
N TYR A 120 19.28 -14.08 8.48
CA TYR A 120 17.88 -13.78 8.81
C TYR A 120 16.85 -14.23 7.75
N LYS A 121 17.32 -14.61 6.55
CA LYS A 121 16.47 -15.07 5.42
C LYS A 121 15.42 -14.04 5.01
N THR A 122 15.75 -12.74 5.16
CA THR A 122 14.89 -11.61 4.79
C THR A 122 15.75 -10.42 4.34
N LYS A 123 15.15 -9.49 3.59
CA LYS A 123 15.80 -8.21 3.26
C LYS A 123 16.08 -7.41 4.56
N PHE A 124 16.87 -6.35 4.43
CA PHE A 124 17.03 -5.40 5.53
C PHE A 124 15.65 -4.98 6.03
N ASP A 125 15.45 -5.15 7.31
CA ASP A 125 14.21 -4.77 7.99
C ASP A 125 14.54 -4.02 9.28
N ILE A 126 13.50 -3.69 10.00
CA ILE A 126 13.59 -2.89 11.22
C ILE A 126 14.43 -3.57 12.31
N PHE A 127 14.55 -4.90 12.24
CA PHE A 127 15.31 -5.69 13.22
C PHE A 127 16.76 -5.22 13.30
N MET A 128 17.32 -4.74 12.19
CA MET A 128 18.64 -4.17 12.09
C MET A 128 18.88 -3.01 13.08
N PHE A 129 17.81 -2.27 13.43
CA PHE A 129 17.86 -1.10 14.29
C PHE A 129 17.52 -1.39 15.77
N THR A 130 16.95 -2.56 16.07
CA THR A 130 16.64 -2.97 17.45
C THR A 130 17.94 -3.20 18.24
N LEU A 131 19.02 -3.46 17.53
CA LEU A 131 20.35 -3.56 18.12
C LEU A 131 20.78 -2.27 18.86
N LYS A 132 20.16 -1.15 18.54
CA LYS A 132 20.43 0.13 19.22
C LYS A 132 20.01 0.11 20.69
N ASP A 133 19.05 -0.72 21.03
CA ASP A 133 18.54 -0.86 22.40
C ASP A 133 19.42 -1.79 23.24
N ASP A 134 20.37 -2.49 22.62
CA ASP A 134 21.34 -3.37 23.29
C ASP A 134 22.66 -2.63 23.58
N ASN A 135 23.46 -3.21 24.46
CA ASN A 135 24.77 -2.67 24.78
C ASN A 135 25.65 -2.64 23.50
N ALA A 136 26.17 -1.47 23.16
CA ALA A 136 27.03 -1.25 22.00
C ALA A 136 28.20 -2.23 21.90
N LYS A 137 28.76 -2.64 23.04
CA LYS A 137 29.88 -3.60 23.12
C LYS A 137 29.43 -4.99 22.66
N THR A 138 28.23 -5.41 23.04
CA THR A 138 27.61 -6.69 22.61
C THR A 138 27.38 -6.67 21.12
N ILE A 139 26.83 -5.58 20.59
CA ILE A 139 26.56 -5.41 19.14
C ILE A 139 27.86 -5.52 18.34
N LEU A 140 28.91 -4.80 18.76
CA LEU A 140 30.20 -4.82 18.10
C LEU A 140 30.82 -6.23 18.11
N SER A 141 30.64 -6.95 19.21
CA SER A 141 31.10 -8.34 19.35
C SER A 141 30.37 -9.25 18.38
N ILE A 142 29.04 -9.14 18.27
CA ILE A 142 28.21 -9.91 17.35
C ILE A 142 28.64 -9.63 15.90
N ILE A 143 28.76 -8.34 15.55
CA ILE A 143 29.14 -7.93 14.20
C ILE A 143 30.52 -8.51 13.85
N TYR A 144 31.48 -8.43 14.79
CA TYR A 144 32.86 -8.91 14.57
C TYR A 144 32.91 -10.44 14.40
N HIS A 145 32.11 -11.19 15.17
CA HIS A 145 32.13 -12.67 15.13
C HIS A 145 31.30 -13.24 13.99
N ASP A 146 30.16 -12.63 13.69
CA ASP A 146 29.19 -13.17 12.74
C ASP A 146 29.46 -12.74 11.29
N TYR A 147 30.23 -11.66 11.09
CA TYR A 147 30.47 -11.10 9.75
C TYR A 147 31.96 -10.99 9.47
N PRO A 148 32.40 -11.25 8.24
CA PRO A 148 33.84 -11.13 7.88
C PRO A 148 34.24 -9.67 7.68
N ILE A 149 34.18 -8.88 8.76
CA ILE A 149 34.37 -7.42 8.73
C ILE A 149 35.72 -7.02 8.11
N LEU A 150 36.78 -7.75 8.47
CA LEU A 150 38.12 -7.44 7.93
C LEU A 150 38.19 -7.61 6.42
N LYS A 151 37.52 -8.65 5.87
CA LYS A 151 37.44 -8.86 4.42
C LYS A 151 36.64 -7.73 3.74
N ILE A 152 35.53 -7.32 4.35
CA ILE A 152 34.68 -6.24 3.84
C ILE A 152 35.47 -4.92 3.80
N LEU A 153 36.17 -4.59 4.91
CA LEU A 153 36.98 -3.37 4.99
C LEU A 153 38.13 -3.38 3.99
N ALA A 154 38.79 -4.53 3.80
CA ALA A 154 39.86 -4.66 2.82
C ALA A 154 39.33 -4.44 1.40
N LEU A 155 38.18 -5.01 1.06
CA LEU A 155 37.53 -4.82 -0.25
C LEU A 155 37.09 -3.37 -0.46
N MET A 156 36.53 -2.71 0.58
CA MET A 156 36.17 -1.29 0.52
C MET A 156 37.41 -0.43 0.24
N LEU A 157 38.53 -0.73 0.91
CA LEU A 157 39.80 -0.01 0.71
C LEU A 157 40.32 -0.20 -0.71
N ILE A 158 40.44 -1.46 -1.19
CA ILE A 158 40.95 -1.78 -2.51
C ILE A 158 40.07 -1.09 -3.59
N PHE A 159 38.73 -1.21 -3.45
CA PHE A 159 37.80 -0.61 -4.39
C PHE A 159 37.83 0.92 -4.34
N GLY A 160 37.97 1.49 -3.14
CA GLY A 160 38.12 2.93 -2.93
C GLY A 160 39.38 3.49 -3.62
N VAL A 161 40.50 2.79 -3.47
CA VAL A 161 41.75 3.15 -4.16
C VAL A 161 41.59 3.06 -5.68
N PHE A 162 40.94 1.98 -6.17
CA PHE A 162 40.68 1.80 -7.60
C PHE A 162 39.84 2.96 -8.17
N VAL A 163 38.72 3.29 -7.53
CA VAL A 163 37.83 4.37 -8.02
C VAL A 163 38.51 5.75 -7.91
N PHE A 164 39.36 5.96 -6.92
CA PHE A 164 40.14 7.20 -6.79
C PHE A 164 41.05 7.39 -8.03
N PHE A 165 41.85 6.35 -8.39
CA PHE A 165 42.74 6.44 -9.57
C PHE A 165 41.92 6.55 -10.87
N LEU A 166 40.79 5.85 -10.98
CA LEU A 166 39.87 5.99 -12.11
C LEU A 166 39.35 7.43 -12.22
N ASN A 167 38.98 8.04 -11.11
CA ASN A 167 38.51 9.44 -11.07
C ASN A 167 39.64 10.40 -11.57
N LEU A 168 40.86 10.20 -11.09
CA LEU A 168 42.02 10.98 -11.53
C LEU A 168 42.22 10.86 -13.06
N LYS A 169 42.11 9.65 -13.57
CA LYS A 169 42.24 9.38 -15.01
C LYS A 169 41.17 10.13 -15.81
N ILE A 170 39.92 10.10 -15.37
CA ILE A 170 38.79 10.79 -16.03
C ILE A 170 38.99 12.32 -15.98
N LEU A 171 39.38 12.86 -14.82
CA LEU A 171 39.61 14.30 -14.66
C LEU A 171 40.73 14.81 -15.58
N ASN A 172 41.72 13.98 -15.85
CA ASN A 172 42.87 14.32 -16.71
C ASN A 172 42.59 14.10 -18.22
N LEU A 173 41.45 13.50 -18.61
CA LEU A 173 41.12 13.30 -20.02
C LEU A 173 41.03 14.64 -20.76
N LYS A 174 41.63 14.72 -21.93
CA LYS A 174 41.49 15.87 -22.83
C LYS A 174 40.37 15.58 -23.84
N LEU A 175 39.17 16.07 -23.53
CA LEU A 175 38.01 15.89 -24.41
C LEU A 175 38.01 16.98 -25.51
N LYS A 176 37.87 16.52 -26.76
CA LYS A 176 37.76 17.46 -27.91
C LYS A 176 36.56 18.36 -27.75
N PRO A 177 36.65 19.68 -28.10
CA PRO A 177 35.51 20.56 -28.03
C PRO A 177 34.40 20.11 -28.98
N VAL A 178 33.16 20.32 -28.55
CA VAL A 178 31.98 20.04 -29.38
C VAL A 178 31.47 21.40 -29.90
N ASN A 179 31.60 21.58 -31.20
CA ASN A 179 31.16 22.81 -31.88
C ASN A 179 29.75 22.61 -32.43
N LEU A 180 28.77 22.73 -31.56
CA LEU A 180 27.34 22.72 -31.93
C LEU A 180 26.84 24.19 -32.03
N ARG A 181 25.98 24.43 -32.99
CA ARG A 181 25.20 25.68 -33.04
C ARG A 181 24.33 25.78 -31.77
N LEU A 182 23.94 27.00 -31.41
CA LEU A 182 23.24 27.27 -30.16
C LEU A 182 21.97 26.40 -30.00
N PHE A 183 21.17 26.28 -31.03
CA PHE A 183 19.90 25.56 -30.99
C PHE A 183 20.08 24.04 -30.71
N PRO A 184 20.93 23.31 -31.48
CA PRO A 184 21.22 21.88 -31.11
C PRO A 184 21.84 21.73 -29.73
N LEU A 185 22.62 22.68 -29.25
CA LEU A 185 23.25 22.64 -27.93
C LEU A 185 22.17 22.72 -26.82
N ILE A 186 21.22 23.64 -26.98
CA ILE A 186 20.08 23.79 -26.05
C ILE A 186 19.25 22.51 -26.07
N ALA A 187 18.89 21.96 -27.25
CA ALA A 187 18.11 20.76 -27.38
C ALA A 187 18.81 19.56 -26.69
N LEU A 188 20.12 19.39 -26.89
CA LEU A 188 20.89 18.34 -26.24
C LEU A 188 20.82 18.45 -24.71
N ASN A 189 21.00 19.66 -24.17
CA ASN A 189 20.96 19.86 -22.71
C ASN A 189 19.57 19.56 -22.14
N LEU A 190 18.49 19.95 -22.84
CA LEU A 190 17.12 19.63 -22.44
C LEU A 190 16.89 18.11 -22.42
N ILE A 191 17.35 17.42 -23.46
CA ILE A 191 17.26 15.94 -23.54
C ILE A 191 17.98 15.31 -22.32
N LEU A 192 19.21 15.77 -22.04
CA LEU A 192 19.99 15.24 -20.91
C LEU A 192 19.28 15.49 -19.56
N ILE A 193 18.65 16.65 -19.38
CA ILE A 193 17.86 16.94 -18.18
C ILE A 193 16.67 16.00 -18.09
N ILE A 194 15.92 15.81 -19.18
CA ILE A 194 14.76 14.92 -19.22
C ILE A 194 15.20 13.46 -18.88
N VAL A 195 16.26 12.98 -19.49
CA VAL A 195 16.80 11.63 -19.23
C VAL A 195 17.19 11.49 -17.74
N TYR A 196 17.82 12.52 -17.18
CA TYR A 196 18.20 12.50 -15.76
C TYR A 196 16.98 12.48 -14.82
N VAL A 197 15.94 13.26 -15.14
CA VAL A 197 14.69 13.29 -14.36
C VAL A 197 13.99 11.92 -14.44
N ILE A 198 13.97 11.30 -15.63
CA ILE A 198 13.41 9.94 -15.80
C ILE A 198 14.21 8.93 -14.96
N ALA A 199 15.54 9.01 -14.98
CA ALA A 199 16.40 8.14 -14.18
C ALA A 199 16.16 8.32 -12.68
N LEU A 200 15.96 9.55 -12.23
CA LEU A 200 15.72 9.90 -10.83
C LEU A 200 14.35 9.39 -10.34
N ARG A 201 13.34 9.43 -11.20
CA ARG A 201 12.01 8.93 -10.90
C ARG A 201 11.98 7.39 -10.85
N GLY A 202 12.83 6.72 -11.63
CA GLY A 202 12.76 5.30 -11.91
C GLY A 202 11.87 5.05 -13.13
N PRO A 203 12.07 3.96 -13.86
CA PRO A 203 11.51 3.87 -15.21
C PRO A 203 10.04 3.54 -15.29
N PHE A 204 9.48 3.99 -16.30
CA PHE A 204 8.27 3.70 -17.12
C PHE A 204 7.03 3.07 -16.50
N LYS A 205 6.80 3.14 -15.18
CA LYS A 205 5.48 2.84 -14.58
C LYS A 205 4.86 4.13 -14.03
N HIS A 206 3.55 4.15 -13.90
CA HIS A 206 2.80 5.31 -13.39
C HIS A 206 3.27 5.77 -12.00
N VAL A 207 3.77 4.84 -11.20
CA VAL A 207 4.22 5.10 -9.83
C VAL A 207 5.73 4.91 -9.74
N ALA A 208 6.41 5.82 -9.05
CA ALA A 208 7.84 5.69 -8.74
C ALA A 208 8.09 4.42 -7.90
N ILE A 209 9.24 3.80 -8.11
CA ILE A 209 9.65 2.61 -7.34
C ILE A 209 9.55 2.89 -5.84
N ASN A 210 8.81 2.06 -5.11
CA ASN A 210 8.64 2.19 -3.66
C ASN A 210 8.53 0.81 -2.99
N VAL A 211 8.50 0.79 -1.66
CA VAL A 211 8.46 -0.45 -0.88
C VAL A 211 7.20 -1.29 -1.13
N GLN A 212 6.11 -0.64 -1.54
CA GLN A 212 4.83 -1.34 -1.78
C GLN A 212 4.81 -2.07 -3.12
N ASN A 213 5.66 -1.65 -4.07
CA ASN A 213 5.64 -2.12 -5.47
C ASN A 213 6.89 -2.92 -5.86
N TYR A 214 7.67 -3.40 -4.88
CA TYR A 214 8.88 -4.15 -5.22
C TYR A 214 8.60 -5.63 -5.54
N SER A 215 7.50 -6.18 -5.04
CA SER A 215 7.13 -7.58 -5.25
C SER A 215 6.64 -7.79 -6.70
N PHE A 216 7.33 -8.65 -7.43
CA PHE A 216 6.95 -9.05 -8.78
C PHE A 216 6.87 -10.58 -8.92
N SER A 217 7.45 -11.30 -7.97
CA SER A 217 7.52 -12.77 -7.89
C SER A 217 6.75 -13.25 -6.66
N GLU A 218 6.19 -14.46 -6.74
CA GLU A 218 5.59 -15.12 -5.59
C GLU A 218 6.63 -15.58 -4.55
N TYR A 219 7.90 -15.61 -4.92
CA TYR A 219 9.00 -16.04 -4.03
C TYR A 219 9.69 -14.81 -3.43
N SER A 220 9.59 -14.67 -2.11
CA SER A 220 10.21 -13.56 -1.39
C SER A 220 11.71 -13.45 -1.64
N VAL A 221 12.39 -14.58 -1.73
CA VAL A 221 13.85 -14.61 -1.99
C VAL A 221 14.20 -13.93 -3.33
N VAL A 222 13.35 -14.08 -4.34
CA VAL A 222 13.55 -13.46 -5.66
C VAL A 222 13.37 -11.94 -5.56
N ASN A 223 12.28 -11.52 -4.89
CA ASN A 223 12.00 -10.09 -4.66
C ASN A 223 13.12 -9.43 -3.85
N ASP A 224 13.60 -10.10 -2.80
CA ASP A 224 14.66 -9.59 -1.93
C ASP A 224 16.01 -9.53 -2.66
N THR A 225 16.30 -10.51 -3.51
CA THR A 225 17.52 -10.54 -4.35
C THR A 225 17.54 -9.35 -5.30
N MET A 226 16.41 -9.03 -5.91
CA MET A 226 16.26 -7.93 -6.87
C MET A 226 16.62 -6.56 -6.25
N LEU A 227 16.29 -6.33 -5.00
CA LEU A 227 16.39 -5.02 -4.36
C LEU A 227 17.82 -4.45 -4.35
N ASN A 228 17.94 -3.14 -4.61
CA ASN A 228 19.17 -2.40 -4.34
C ASN A 228 19.41 -2.36 -2.82
N PRO A 229 20.62 -2.72 -2.35
CA PRO A 229 20.89 -2.84 -0.90
C PRO A 229 20.73 -1.52 -0.13
N ILE A 230 21.11 -0.39 -0.72
CA ILE A 230 21.01 0.92 -0.04
C ILE A 230 19.56 1.39 0.00
N MET A 231 18.78 1.14 -1.06
CA MET A 231 17.35 1.42 -1.04
C MET A 231 16.63 0.56 0.00
N ALA A 232 16.97 -0.73 0.09
CA ALA A 232 16.40 -1.62 1.13
C ALA A 232 16.68 -1.08 2.53
N PHE A 233 17.92 -0.64 2.79
CA PHE A 233 18.30 -0.02 4.07
C PHE A 233 17.51 1.26 4.33
N SER A 234 17.40 2.12 3.32
CA SER A 234 16.64 3.38 3.42
C SER A 234 15.16 3.12 3.78
N TRP A 235 14.56 2.09 3.19
CA TRP A 235 13.18 1.69 3.49
C TRP A 235 13.05 1.14 4.92
N ALA A 236 14.01 0.32 5.36
CA ALA A 236 14.06 -0.18 6.74
C ALA A 236 14.18 0.97 7.75
N LEU A 237 15.02 1.97 7.43
CA LEU A 237 15.18 3.16 8.28
C LEU A 237 13.88 3.98 8.36
N LYS A 238 13.17 4.11 7.23
CA LYS A 238 11.86 4.79 7.21
C LYS A 238 10.86 4.05 8.10
N GLN A 239 10.79 2.72 7.99
CA GLN A 239 9.92 1.89 8.84
C GLN A 239 10.26 2.05 10.33
N TYR A 240 11.56 2.08 10.66
CA TYR A 240 12.01 2.29 12.05
C TYR A 240 11.52 3.63 12.60
N LYS A 241 11.60 4.70 11.80
CA LYS A 241 11.11 6.03 12.21
C LYS A 241 9.58 6.05 12.39
N GLU A 242 8.84 5.35 11.52
CA GLU A 242 7.38 5.22 11.64
C GLU A 242 7.01 4.49 12.92
N GLU A 243 7.76 3.45 13.31
CA GLU A 243 7.52 2.73 14.55
C GLU A 243 7.79 3.58 15.81
N ALA A 244 8.67 4.55 15.73
CA ALA A 244 8.92 5.44 16.87
C ALA A 244 7.64 6.16 17.31
N ALA A 245 6.73 6.44 16.36
CA ALA A 245 5.44 7.08 16.66
C ALA A 245 4.54 6.20 17.55
N LEU A 246 4.66 4.86 17.44
CA LEU A 246 3.89 3.93 18.27
C LEU A 246 4.23 4.05 19.76
N LYS A 247 5.48 4.41 20.08
CA LYS A 247 5.96 4.51 21.48
C LYS A 247 5.76 5.91 22.07
N ALA A 248 5.26 6.86 21.29
CA ALA A 248 5.19 8.27 21.69
C ALA A 248 4.07 8.58 22.68
N ILE A 249 3.05 7.71 22.77
CA ILE A 249 1.87 7.93 23.61
C ILE A 249 2.01 7.14 24.91
N THR A 250 2.01 7.82 26.04
CA THR A 250 2.09 7.19 27.36
C THR A 250 0.70 6.66 27.79
N PRO A 251 0.65 5.68 28.71
CA PRO A 251 -0.64 5.22 29.26
C PRO A 251 -1.47 6.34 29.90
N LEU A 252 -0.83 7.28 30.60
CA LEU A 252 -1.51 8.43 31.19
C LEU A 252 -2.19 9.29 30.13
N LYS A 253 -1.45 9.58 29.04
CA LYS A 253 -2.00 10.36 27.91
C LYS A 253 -3.15 9.60 27.24
N ALA A 254 -3.02 8.28 27.09
CA ALA A 254 -4.08 7.45 26.51
C ALA A 254 -5.36 7.49 27.37
N GLN A 255 -5.21 7.47 28.69
CA GLN A 255 -6.35 7.58 29.61
C GLN A 255 -7.04 8.94 29.44
N GLU A 256 -6.31 10.04 29.36
CA GLU A 256 -6.87 11.37 29.07
C GLU A 256 -7.63 11.39 27.74
N LEU A 257 -7.08 10.73 26.71
CA LEU A 257 -7.73 10.67 25.39
C LEU A 257 -9.02 9.86 25.43
N LYS A 258 -9.05 8.74 26.17
CA LYS A 258 -10.28 7.95 26.37
C LYS A 258 -11.38 8.78 27.02
N GLU A 259 -11.03 9.56 28.03
CA GLU A 259 -11.99 10.42 28.74
C GLU A 259 -12.53 11.54 27.83
N LYS A 260 -11.67 12.12 27.00
CA LYS A 260 -12.05 13.18 26.05
C LYS A 260 -12.89 12.66 24.90
N LEU A 261 -12.49 11.53 24.31
CA LEU A 261 -13.14 10.95 23.14
C LEU A 261 -14.12 9.84 23.53
N PHE A 262 -13.59 8.61 23.64
CA PHE A 262 -14.31 7.36 23.91
C PHE A 262 -13.29 6.25 24.18
N ASP A 263 -13.73 5.18 24.80
CA ASP A 263 -12.91 3.98 24.92
C ASP A 263 -12.86 3.26 23.55
N TYR A 264 -11.86 2.42 23.37
CA TYR A 264 -11.73 1.57 22.19
C TYR A 264 -12.11 0.10 22.48
N LEU A 265 -12.46 -0.26 23.72
CA LEU A 265 -12.97 -1.58 24.07
C LEU A 265 -14.49 -1.52 24.22
N HIS A 266 -15.16 -2.41 23.54
CA HIS A 266 -16.62 -2.44 23.46
C HIS A 266 -17.15 -3.86 23.65
N GLN A 267 -18.46 -3.95 23.87
CA GLN A 267 -19.21 -5.21 23.98
C GLN A 267 -20.31 -5.18 22.92
N SER A 268 -20.46 -6.22 22.12
CA SER A 268 -21.56 -6.32 21.17
C SER A 268 -22.85 -6.64 21.92
N PRO A 269 -24.04 -6.33 21.36
CA PRO A 269 -25.29 -6.62 22.04
C PRO A 269 -25.52 -8.12 22.19
N ILE A 270 -26.42 -8.46 23.10
CA ILE A 270 -26.94 -9.83 23.22
C ILE A 270 -27.75 -10.13 21.96
N ASN A 271 -27.41 -11.21 21.28
CA ASN A 271 -28.05 -11.68 20.05
C ASN A 271 -28.21 -13.21 20.09
N LEU A 272 -29.27 -13.67 20.75
CA LEU A 272 -29.55 -15.10 20.92
C LEU A 272 -29.87 -15.78 19.58
N LYS A 273 -30.40 -15.05 18.59
CA LYS A 273 -30.65 -15.59 17.25
C LYS A 273 -29.33 -15.91 16.54
N ALA A 274 -28.38 -14.98 16.60
CA ALA A 274 -27.05 -15.20 16.03
C ALA A 274 -26.34 -16.37 16.73
N GLU A 275 -26.46 -16.45 18.06
CA GLU A 275 -25.90 -17.55 18.86
C GLU A 275 -26.48 -18.90 18.47
N LYS A 276 -27.80 -18.96 18.20
CA LYS A 276 -28.48 -20.20 17.78
C LYS A 276 -28.16 -20.56 16.33
N ASN A 277 -28.16 -19.59 15.42
CA ASN A 277 -28.07 -19.84 13.99
C ASN A 277 -26.62 -19.88 13.46
N HIS A 278 -25.70 -19.23 14.19
CA HIS A 278 -24.28 -19.14 13.79
C HIS A 278 -24.12 -18.79 12.30
N PRO A 279 -24.66 -17.65 11.82
CA PRO A 279 -24.61 -17.35 10.38
C PRO A 279 -23.16 -17.21 9.92
N SER A 280 -22.86 -17.71 8.73
CA SER A 280 -21.58 -17.41 8.11
C SER A 280 -21.55 -15.94 7.65
N VAL A 281 -20.36 -15.37 7.62
CA VAL A 281 -20.16 -13.95 7.24
C VAL A 281 -19.16 -13.89 6.10
N PHE A 282 -19.54 -13.22 5.02
CA PHE A 282 -18.65 -12.95 3.89
C PHE A 282 -18.37 -11.45 3.85
N VAL A 283 -17.10 -11.07 3.95
CA VAL A 283 -16.65 -9.67 3.88
C VAL A 283 -15.84 -9.50 2.60
N ASN A 284 -16.36 -8.73 1.67
CA ASN A 284 -15.79 -8.51 0.34
C ASN A 284 -15.14 -7.13 0.28
N LEU A 285 -13.80 -7.07 0.32
CA LEU A 285 -13.04 -5.84 0.10
C LEU A 285 -12.72 -5.76 -1.40
N MET A 286 -13.40 -4.84 -2.09
CA MET A 286 -13.36 -4.75 -3.55
C MET A 286 -12.35 -3.71 -4.01
N GLU A 287 -11.47 -4.12 -4.93
CA GLU A 287 -10.46 -3.26 -5.55
C GLU A 287 -11.11 -2.07 -6.24
N SER A 288 -10.71 -0.85 -5.84
CA SER A 288 -11.11 0.42 -6.47
C SER A 288 -12.63 0.62 -6.58
N PHE A 289 -13.40 0.10 -5.61
CA PHE A 289 -14.87 0.21 -5.60
C PHE A 289 -15.30 1.53 -4.96
N GLY A 290 -14.93 2.64 -5.59
CA GLY A 290 -15.27 4.00 -5.13
C GLY A 290 -16.61 4.47 -5.66
N LEU A 291 -17.24 5.38 -4.91
CA LEU A 291 -18.49 6.03 -5.35
C LEU A 291 -18.22 7.04 -6.48
N ASN A 292 -16.97 7.44 -6.69
CA ASN A 292 -16.62 8.42 -7.72
C ASN A 292 -17.05 7.99 -9.14
N LEU A 293 -17.08 6.68 -9.44
CA LEU A 293 -17.59 6.16 -10.71
C LEU A 293 -19.03 5.64 -10.57
N ALA A 294 -19.36 5.02 -9.44
CA ALA A 294 -20.71 4.49 -9.17
C ALA A 294 -21.80 5.57 -9.31
N ASP A 295 -21.50 6.80 -8.92
CA ASP A 295 -22.47 7.92 -8.94
C ASP A 295 -22.89 8.33 -10.37
N PHE A 296 -22.13 7.92 -11.38
CA PHE A 296 -22.51 8.13 -12.77
C PHE A 296 -23.43 7.02 -13.31
N ALA A 297 -23.65 5.94 -12.54
CA ALA A 297 -24.50 4.84 -12.99
C ALA A 297 -25.98 5.27 -13.06
N ASN A 298 -26.64 4.94 -14.17
CA ASN A 298 -28.07 5.18 -14.35
C ASN A 298 -28.65 4.13 -15.33
N THR A 299 -29.88 4.34 -15.81
CA THR A 299 -30.55 3.38 -16.71
C THR A 299 -29.91 3.26 -18.09
N GLU A 300 -29.19 4.31 -18.54
CA GLU A 300 -28.54 4.30 -19.86
C GLU A 300 -27.13 3.71 -19.83
N HIS A 301 -26.43 3.90 -18.72
CA HIS A 301 -25.06 3.37 -18.54
C HIS A 301 -24.94 2.81 -17.12
N ASN A 302 -25.33 1.56 -16.98
CA ASN A 302 -25.33 0.87 -15.69
C ASN A 302 -23.93 0.32 -15.37
N PHE A 303 -23.07 1.14 -14.74
CA PHE A 303 -21.72 0.75 -14.33
C PHE A 303 -21.71 -0.23 -13.14
N LEU A 304 -22.86 -0.46 -12.52
CA LEU A 304 -22.99 -1.42 -11.41
C LEU A 304 -23.43 -2.82 -11.91
N GLY A 305 -23.91 -2.91 -13.16
CA GLY A 305 -24.38 -4.19 -13.72
C GLY A 305 -25.46 -4.82 -12.84
N SER A 306 -25.31 -6.11 -12.56
CA SER A 306 -26.26 -6.87 -11.71
C SER A 306 -26.29 -6.38 -10.26
N LEU A 307 -25.28 -5.65 -9.80
CA LEU A 307 -25.23 -5.12 -8.43
C LEU A 307 -26.26 -4.01 -8.19
N ASP A 308 -26.67 -3.28 -9.23
CA ASP A 308 -27.59 -2.13 -9.10
C ASP A 308 -28.89 -2.48 -8.38
N LYS A 309 -29.50 -3.62 -8.74
CA LYS A 309 -30.76 -4.07 -8.10
C LYS A 309 -30.57 -4.40 -6.63
N HIS A 310 -29.40 -4.94 -6.26
CA HIS A 310 -29.08 -5.26 -4.85
C HIS A 310 -28.89 -4.00 -4.03
N PHE A 311 -28.28 -2.96 -4.62
CA PHE A 311 -28.15 -1.65 -3.96
C PHE A 311 -29.51 -1.03 -3.64
N LYS A 312 -30.53 -1.32 -4.44
CA LYS A 312 -31.90 -0.82 -4.23
C LYS A 312 -32.72 -1.67 -3.26
N GLN A 313 -32.36 -2.93 -3.06
CA GLN A 313 -33.13 -3.90 -2.25
C GLN A 313 -32.59 -4.09 -0.85
N ASP A 314 -31.29 -3.94 -0.66
CA ASP A 314 -30.59 -4.27 0.58
C ASP A 314 -30.13 -3.00 1.31
N PHE A 315 -29.31 -3.14 2.34
CA PHE A 315 -28.81 -2.01 3.14
C PHE A 315 -27.57 -1.42 2.45
N LEU A 316 -27.56 -0.10 2.28
CA LEU A 316 -26.48 0.61 1.58
C LEU A 316 -26.22 1.97 2.23
N PHE A 317 -24.98 2.20 2.64
CA PHE A 317 -24.51 3.48 3.15
C PHE A 317 -23.54 4.08 2.12
N LYS A 318 -23.80 5.30 1.70
CA LYS A 318 -22.97 6.04 0.72
C LYS A 318 -22.11 7.14 1.36
N ARG A 319 -22.55 7.68 2.50
CA ARG A 319 -21.75 8.64 3.27
C ARG A 319 -20.71 7.89 4.11
N PHE A 320 -19.85 7.12 3.42
CA PHE A 320 -18.99 6.13 4.06
C PHE A 320 -17.57 6.24 3.46
N LEU A 321 -16.56 6.31 4.32
CA LEU A 321 -15.17 6.53 3.90
C LEU A 321 -14.36 5.24 3.96
N SER A 322 -13.53 5.02 2.92
CA SER A 322 -12.43 4.06 3.02
C SER A 322 -11.39 4.58 4.02
N SER A 323 -10.63 3.68 4.64
CA SER A 323 -9.58 4.07 5.60
C SER A 323 -8.47 4.89 4.97
N SER A 324 -8.24 4.70 3.67
CA SER A 324 -7.16 5.36 2.94
C SER A 324 -7.45 5.29 1.43
N ASN A 325 -6.56 5.89 0.64
CA ASN A 325 -6.61 5.78 -0.83
C ASN A 325 -5.64 4.68 -1.33
N GLY A 326 -5.63 3.54 -0.66
CA GLY A 326 -4.79 2.40 -1.05
C GLY A 326 -5.20 1.11 -0.38
N THR A 327 -4.93 -0.01 -1.06
CA THR A 327 -5.38 -1.34 -0.63
C THR A 327 -4.78 -1.77 0.70
N ILE A 328 -3.45 -1.69 0.86
CA ILE A 328 -2.81 -2.21 2.08
C ILE A 328 -3.19 -1.42 3.35
N PRO A 329 -3.24 -0.07 3.35
CA PRO A 329 -3.71 0.63 4.56
C PRO A 329 -5.19 0.37 4.84
N SER A 330 -6.05 0.26 3.83
CA SER A 330 -7.47 -0.09 4.04
C SER A 330 -7.62 -1.50 4.60
N PHE A 331 -6.86 -2.46 4.06
CA PHE A 331 -6.83 -3.85 4.54
C PHE A 331 -6.36 -3.92 6.00
N ALA A 332 -5.26 -3.24 6.34
CA ALA A 332 -4.70 -3.25 7.70
C ALA A 332 -5.66 -2.62 8.72
N ASN A 333 -6.27 -1.49 8.36
CA ASN A 333 -7.26 -0.86 9.23
C ASN A 333 -8.49 -1.75 9.44
N LEU A 334 -9.00 -2.36 8.37
CA LEU A 334 -10.24 -3.15 8.43
C LEU A 334 -10.03 -4.49 9.15
N PHE A 335 -8.98 -5.25 8.80
CA PHE A 335 -8.83 -6.63 9.28
C PHE A 335 -7.84 -6.80 10.44
N PHE A 336 -6.96 -5.83 10.66
CA PHE A 336 -6.00 -5.87 11.79
C PHE A 336 -6.32 -4.81 12.86
N VAL A 337 -7.23 -3.89 12.57
CA VAL A 337 -7.49 -2.67 13.37
C VAL A 337 -6.16 -1.95 13.63
N SER A 338 -5.40 -1.77 12.56
CA SER A 338 -4.04 -1.21 12.63
C SER A 338 -3.93 0.06 11.79
N PRO A 339 -3.63 1.21 12.41
CA PRO A 339 -3.27 2.42 11.65
C PRO A 339 -1.87 2.31 11.02
N PHE A 340 -1.09 1.29 11.39
CA PHE A 340 0.24 1.03 10.84
C PHE A 340 0.08 0.03 9.69
N SER A 341 0.06 0.53 8.45
CA SER A 341 -0.26 -0.27 7.25
C SER A 341 0.76 -1.38 6.97
N ASN A 342 2.01 -1.18 7.37
CA ASN A 342 3.11 -2.08 7.04
C ASN A 342 3.36 -3.17 8.10
N ILE A 343 2.40 -3.44 8.98
CA ILE A 343 2.58 -4.38 10.09
C ILE A 343 3.01 -5.78 9.61
N SER A 344 2.44 -6.25 8.50
CA SER A 344 2.76 -7.56 7.90
C SER A 344 4.18 -7.66 7.34
N THR A 345 4.85 -6.52 7.10
CA THR A 345 6.22 -6.47 6.58
C THR A 345 7.21 -5.84 7.56
N SER A 346 6.76 -5.52 8.78
CA SER A 346 7.56 -4.90 9.84
C SER A 346 8.20 -5.95 10.74
N LYS A 347 8.88 -5.52 11.77
CA LYS A 347 9.42 -6.44 12.81
C LYS A 347 8.29 -7.18 13.54
N PHE A 348 7.06 -6.68 13.48
CA PHE A 348 5.90 -7.31 14.09
C PHE A 348 5.23 -8.38 13.20
N GLN A 349 5.80 -8.68 12.05
CA GLN A 349 5.24 -9.63 11.07
C GLN A 349 5.06 -11.06 11.62
N LYS A 350 5.68 -11.39 12.76
CA LYS A 350 5.52 -12.66 13.45
C LYS A 350 4.77 -12.51 14.80
N THR A 351 4.28 -11.32 15.09
CA THR A 351 3.58 -11.03 16.35
C THR A 351 2.07 -11.26 16.16
N TYR A 352 1.52 -12.14 16.97
CA TYR A 352 0.06 -12.33 17.05
C TYR A 352 -0.57 -11.04 17.59
N LEU A 353 -1.64 -10.60 16.95
CA LEU A 353 -2.33 -9.37 17.31
C LEU A 353 -3.75 -9.73 17.75
N ASP A 354 -4.01 -9.63 19.04
CA ASP A 354 -5.31 -9.95 19.61
C ASP A 354 -6.37 -8.90 19.23
N LEU A 355 -7.64 -9.23 19.42
CA LEU A 355 -8.81 -8.38 19.20
C LEU A 355 -8.92 -7.87 17.75
N THR A 356 -8.25 -8.54 16.81
CA THR A 356 -8.56 -8.36 15.38
C THR A 356 -9.92 -9.01 15.09
N PRO A 357 -10.61 -8.62 14.04
CA PRO A 357 -11.82 -9.34 13.61
C PRO A 357 -11.59 -10.85 13.46
N ILE A 358 -10.41 -11.24 12.92
CA ILE A 358 -10.01 -12.64 12.80
C ILE A 358 -10.03 -13.32 14.19
N ALA A 359 -9.35 -12.72 15.16
CA ALA A 359 -9.24 -13.26 16.52
C ALA A 359 -10.62 -13.37 17.19
N ILE A 360 -11.48 -12.38 16.99
CA ILE A 360 -12.83 -12.34 17.60
C ILE A 360 -13.69 -13.46 17.04
N TYR A 361 -13.72 -13.65 15.72
CA TYR A 361 -14.47 -14.75 15.12
C TYR A 361 -13.88 -16.11 15.47
N LYS A 362 -12.54 -16.24 15.54
CA LYS A 362 -11.90 -17.48 16.01
C LYS A 362 -12.32 -17.84 17.44
N LYS A 363 -12.34 -16.85 18.35
CA LYS A 363 -12.78 -17.04 19.75
C LYS A 363 -14.25 -17.46 19.82
N ALA A 364 -15.07 -17.00 18.87
CA ALA A 364 -16.48 -17.39 18.76
C ALA A 364 -16.67 -18.78 18.09
N GLY A 365 -15.57 -19.46 17.74
CA GLY A 365 -15.60 -20.82 17.18
C GLY A 365 -15.80 -20.87 15.66
N TYR A 366 -15.57 -19.76 14.96
CA TYR A 366 -15.69 -19.68 13.50
C TYR A 366 -14.43 -20.20 12.82
N LYS A 367 -14.62 -20.89 11.70
CA LYS A 367 -13.53 -21.11 10.73
C LYS A 367 -13.31 -19.79 10.00
N VAL A 368 -12.06 -19.35 9.85
CA VAL A 368 -11.73 -18.11 9.13
C VAL A 368 -10.94 -18.46 7.87
N ILE A 369 -11.47 -18.01 6.73
CA ILE A 369 -10.90 -18.28 5.39
C ILE A 369 -10.61 -16.95 4.69
N PHE A 370 -9.44 -16.83 4.11
CA PHE A 370 -9.08 -15.68 3.25
C PHE A 370 -9.03 -16.16 1.80
N VAL A 371 -9.69 -15.41 0.91
CA VAL A 371 -9.70 -15.71 -0.53
C VAL A 371 -9.24 -14.45 -1.27
N SER A 372 -8.24 -14.57 -2.12
CA SER A 372 -7.77 -13.46 -2.94
C SER A 372 -7.70 -13.87 -4.41
N ALA A 373 -8.16 -12.98 -5.28
CA ALA A 373 -7.95 -13.15 -6.73
C ALA A 373 -6.50 -12.81 -7.13
N GLY A 374 -5.71 -12.22 -6.22
CA GLY A 374 -4.30 -11.90 -6.43
C GLY A 374 -3.37 -12.83 -5.70
N ASN A 375 -2.07 -12.52 -5.75
CA ASN A 375 -1.00 -13.31 -5.15
C ASN A 375 -0.97 -13.13 -3.63
N GLY A 376 -1.08 -14.22 -2.88
CA GLY A 376 -1.08 -14.21 -1.40
C GLY A 376 0.23 -13.73 -0.78
N SER A 377 1.35 -13.79 -1.52
CA SER A 377 2.65 -13.32 -1.02
C SER A 377 2.77 -11.80 -1.02
N TRP A 378 1.89 -11.11 -1.74
CA TRP A 378 1.90 -9.65 -1.80
C TRP A 378 1.83 -9.06 -0.39
N GLN A 379 2.74 -8.13 -0.09
CA GLN A 379 2.85 -7.47 1.22
C GLN A 379 2.95 -8.46 2.41
N ASN A 380 3.41 -9.69 2.16
CA ASN A 380 3.55 -10.75 3.19
C ASN A 380 2.21 -11.10 3.87
N ILE A 381 1.10 -10.85 3.20
CA ILE A 381 -0.26 -10.99 3.76
C ILE A 381 -0.54 -12.44 4.15
N LYS A 382 -0.22 -13.39 3.27
CA LYS A 382 -0.44 -14.83 3.51
C LYS A 382 0.21 -15.29 4.83
N ASN A 383 1.48 -14.96 5.04
CA ASN A 383 2.20 -15.35 6.25
C ASN A 383 1.61 -14.68 7.49
N TYR A 384 1.32 -13.37 7.40
CA TYR A 384 0.79 -12.64 8.55
C TYR A 384 -0.63 -13.10 8.92
N LEU A 385 -1.49 -13.36 7.94
CA LEU A 385 -2.84 -13.91 8.20
C LEU A 385 -2.76 -15.27 8.92
N SER A 386 -1.78 -16.13 8.57
CA SER A 386 -1.55 -17.40 9.26
C SER A 386 -1.18 -17.18 10.72
N ILE A 387 -0.33 -16.18 11.02
CA ILE A 387 0.03 -15.81 12.40
C ILE A 387 -1.21 -15.34 13.18
N LEU A 388 -2.13 -14.62 12.51
CA LEU A 388 -3.38 -14.14 13.13
C LEU A 388 -4.44 -15.20 13.31
N GLY A 389 -4.22 -16.42 12.79
CA GLY A 389 -5.12 -17.56 13.01
C GLY A 389 -6.11 -17.85 11.89
N VAL A 390 -5.86 -17.32 10.68
CA VAL A 390 -6.65 -17.69 9.50
C VAL A 390 -6.40 -19.17 9.20
N ASP A 391 -7.49 -19.95 9.09
CA ASP A 391 -7.43 -21.42 8.95
C ASP A 391 -7.07 -21.85 7.53
N GLU A 392 -7.49 -21.07 6.53
CA GLU A 392 -7.31 -21.45 5.13
C GLU A 392 -7.07 -20.18 4.30
N ILE A 393 -6.06 -20.21 3.47
CA ILE A 393 -5.70 -19.10 2.59
C ILE A 393 -5.70 -19.60 1.15
N ILE A 394 -6.56 -19.01 0.34
CA ILE A 394 -6.81 -19.38 -1.05
C ILE A 394 -6.44 -18.17 -1.92
N ASP A 395 -5.40 -18.31 -2.71
CA ASP A 395 -4.91 -17.25 -3.58
C ASP A 395 -5.05 -17.63 -5.07
N GLU A 396 -4.62 -16.75 -5.96
CA GLU A 396 -4.71 -16.99 -7.41
C GLU A 396 -4.15 -18.34 -7.83
N ASN A 397 -3.08 -18.81 -7.18
CA ASN A 397 -2.43 -20.08 -7.56
C ASN A 397 -3.34 -21.28 -7.30
N ILE A 398 -4.07 -21.25 -6.19
CA ILE A 398 -5.04 -22.30 -5.86
C ILE A 398 -6.24 -22.20 -6.82
N LEU A 399 -6.74 -20.98 -7.06
CA LEU A 399 -7.90 -20.76 -7.96
C LEU A 399 -7.58 -21.21 -9.39
N MET A 400 -6.35 -20.95 -9.89
CA MET A 400 -5.92 -21.39 -11.22
C MET A 400 -5.87 -22.92 -11.36
N LYS A 401 -5.59 -23.63 -10.26
CA LYS A 401 -5.57 -25.10 -10.26
C LYS A 401 -6.98 -25.68 -10.19
N GLU A 402 -7.89 -25.01 -9.50
CA GLU A 402 -9.26 -25.53 -9.25
C GLU A 402 -10.25 -25.23 -10.36
N TYR A 403 -10.08 -24.08 -11.06
CA TYR A 403 -11.08 -23.60 -12.01
C TYR A 403 -10.50 -23.47 -13.41
N ASN A 404 -11.09 -24.18 -14.37
CA ASN A 404 -10.75 -24.06 -15.79
C ASN A 404 -11.00 -22.64 -16.27
N GLY A 405 -10.07 -22.07 -17.02
CA GLY A 405 -10.13 -20.70 -17.53
C GLY A 405 -9.58 -19.64 -16.59
N ALA A 406 -9.34 -19.97 -15.32
CA ALA A 406 -8.81 -18.99 -14.37
C ALA A 406 -7.43 -18.49 -14.82
N LYS A 407 -6.57 -19.39 -15.25
CA LYS A 407 -5.22 -19.04 -15.74
C LYS A 407 -5.26 -18.13 -16.96
N ASP A 408 -6.24 -18.33 -17.86
CA ASP A 408 -6.36 -17.52 -19.09
C ASP A 408 -6.80 -16.07 -18.77
N SER A 409 -7.37 -15.84 -17.60
CA SER A 409 -7.84 -14.53 -17.16
C SER A 409 -6.75 -13.71 -16.44
N GLU A 410 -5.55 -14.26 -16.26
CA GLU A 410 -4.44 -13.61 -15.55
C GLU A 410 -4.07 -12.26 -16.18
N ASN A 411 -3.91 -11.24 -15.36
CA ASN A 411 -3.60 -9.87 -15.79
C ASN A 411 -2.26 -9.32 -15.26
N GLY A 412 -1.45 -10.17 -14.61
CA GLY A 412 -0.17 -9.77 -14.02
C GLY A 412 -0.26 -9.28 -12.58
N TYR A 413 -1.46 -9.13 -12.02
CA TYR A 413 -1.71 -8.81 -10.62
C TYR A 413 -2.59 -9.86 -9.97
N GLY A 414 -3.26 -10.67 -10.78
CA GLY A 414 -4.16 -11.70 -10.34
C GLY A 414 -5.00 -12.24 -11.48
N ILE A 415 -6.08 -12.91 -11.11
CA ILE A 415 -7.05 -13.51 -12.04
C ILE A 415 -8.41 -12.82 -11.91
N ALA A 416 -9.32 -13.11 -12.84
CA ALA A 416 -10.65 -12.51 -12.85
C ALA A 416 -11.46 -12.86 -11.57
N ASP A 417 -12.17 -11.87 -11.04
CA ASP A 417 -12.94 -11.97 -9.80
C ASP A 417 -14.04 -13.02 -9.84
N GLU A 418 -14.53 -13.39 -11.02
CA GLU A 418 -15.55 -14.46 -11.16
C GLU A 418 -15.09 -15.77 -10.51
N PHE A 419 -13.78 -16.07 -10.57
CA PHE A 419 -13.23 -17.31 -9.98
C PHE A 419 -13.15 -17.20 -8.46
N LEU A 420 -12.87 -16.02 -7.92
CA LEU A 420 -12.97 -15.74 -6.49
C LEU A 420 -14.41 -15.96 -6.02
N TYR A 421 -15.41 -15.43 -6.72
CA TYR A 421 -16.81 -15.58 -6.33
C TYR A 421 -17.32 -17.01 -6.47
N LYS A 422 -16.85 -17.78 -7.48
CA LYS A 422 -17.13 -19.21 -7.58
C LYS A 422 -16.62 -19.94 -6.32
N LYS A 423 -15.38 -19.65 -5.91
CA LYS A 423 -14.79 -20.27 -4.72
C LYS A 423 -15.55 -19.90 -3.44
N VAL A 424 -15.88 -18.63 -3.27
CA VAL A 424 -16.64 -18.16 -2.10
C VAL A 424 -18.00 -18.88 -2.06
N TYR A 425 -18.68 -19.02 -3.19
CA TYR A 425 -19.96 -19.73 -3.27
C TYR A 425 -19.79 -21.19 -2.84
N ASP A 426 -18.79 -21.89 -3.38
CA ASP A 426 -18.50 -23.31 -3.03
C ASP A 426 -18.22 -23.46 -1.53
N LEU A 427 -17.45 -22.52 -0.94
CA LEU A 427 -17.14 -22.52 0.49
C LEU A 427 -18.39 -22.31 1.34
N LEU A 428 -19.27 -21.39 0.97
CA LEU A 428 -20.52 -21.11 1.69
C LEU A 428 -21.51 -22.27 1.56
N GLN A 429 -21.56 -22.90 0.38
CA GLN A 429 -22.39 -24.10 0.17
C GLN A 429 -21.95 -25.25 1.06
N LYS A 430 -20.63 -25.44 1.18
CA LYS A 430 -20.05 -26.49 2.02
C LYS A 430 -20.20 -26.18 3.52
N ASN A 431 -20.06 -24.90 3.90
CA ASN A 431 -20.04 -24.44 5.29
C ASN A 431 -20.95 -23.21 5.47
N PRO A 432 -22.29 -23.39 5.47
CA PRO A 432 -23.19 -22.23 5.56
C PRO A 432 -23.28 -21.64 6.98
N HIS A 433 -22.61 -22.22 7.95
CA HIS A 433 -22.62 -21.78 9.34
C HIS A 433 -21.20 -21.68 9.89
N LYS A 434 -21.00 -20.77 10.85
CA LYS A 434 -19.74 -20.61 11.62
C LYS A 434 -18.50 -20.44 10.74
N THR A 435 -18.63 -19.71 9.62
CA THR A 435 -17.48 -19.39 8.77
C THR A 435 -17.40 -17.89 8.51
N LEU A 436 -16.23 -17.32 8.72
CA LEU A 436 -15.91 -15.98 8.26
C LEU A 436 -15.04 -16.10 7.00
N ILE A 437 -15.54 -15.58 5.88
CA ILE A 437 -14.76 -15.51 4.64
C ILE A 437 -14.40 -14.03 4.41
N ILE A 438 -13.12 -13.76 4.24
CA ILE A 438 -12.58 -12.44 3.91
C ILE A 438 -12.08 -12.53 2.47
N ALA A 439 -12.53 -11.65 1.58
CA ALA A 439 -12.08 -11.64 0.20
C ALA A 439 -11.42 -10.31 -0.19
N LEU A 440 -10.46 -10.40 -1.09
CA LEU A 440 -9.80 -9.26 -1.73
C LEU A 440 -9.83 -9.47 -3.25
N THR A 441 -10.60 -8.64 -3.96
CA THR A 441 -10.74 -8.71 -5.42
C THR A 441 -9.60 -7.98 -6.13
N ILE A 442 -9.47 -8.15 -7.45
CA ILE A 442 -8.37 -7.60 -8.22
C ILE A 442 -8.76 -7.11 -9.63
N SER A 443 -9.92 -7.47 -10.17
CA SER A 443 -10.25 -7.23 -11.59
C SER A 443 -10.25 -5.75 -11.96
N ASN A 444 -10.60 -4.87 -11.01
CA ASN A 444 -10.63 -3.42 -11.26
C ASN A 444 -9.27 -2.74 -11.02
N HIS A 445 -8.17 -3.51 -11.03
CA HIS A 445 -6.79 -3.03 -10.89
C HIS A 445 -6.16 -2.79 -12.29
N PRO A 446 -5.35 -1.73 -12.48
CA PRO A 446 -4.57 -1.62 -13.73
C PRO A 446 -3.77 -2.90 -14.00
N PRO A 447 -3.65 -3.36 -15.24
CA PRO A 447 -3.93 -2.70 -16.52
C PRO A 447 -5.38 -2.82 -17.02
N TYR A 448 -6.35 -3.18 -16.16
CA TYR A 448 -7.77 -3.26 -16.50
C TYR A 448 -8.05 -4.31 -17.60
N LYS A 449 -7.35 -5.44 -17.52
CA LYS A 449 -7.56 -6.59 -18.40
C LYS A 449 -8.59 -7.50 -17.73
N ILE A 450 -9.72 -7.69 -18.39
CA ILE A 450 -10.85 -8.49 -17.88
C ILE A 450 -11.33 -9.44 -18.98
N PRO A 451 -12.02 -10.53 -18.63
CA PRO A 451 -12.72 -11.34 -19.63
C PRO A 451 -13.74 -10.52 -20.41
N GLN A 452 -13.84 -10.75 -21.69
CA GLN A 452 -14.68 -9.95 -22.60
C GLN A 452 -16.14 -10.44 -22.69
N ASN A 453 -16.44 -11.57 -22.06
CA ASN A 453 -17.76 -12.19 -22.14
C ASN A 453 -18.73 -11.57 -21.12
N ASP A 454 -19.97 -11.38 -21.54
CA ASP A 454 -21.10 -10.98 -20.67
C ASP A 454 -20.99 -9.60 -20.01
N LEU A 455 -20.24 -8.69 -20.60
CA LEU A 455 -20.23 -7.30 -20.11
C LEU A 455 -21.53 -6.61 -20.48
N PRO A 456 -22.16 -5.84 -19.59
CA PRO A 456 -23.28 -4.97 -19.96
C PRO A 456 -22.87 -4.02 -21.08
N LYS A 457 -23.75 -3.81 -22.02
CA LYS A 457 -23.48 -2.86 -23.10
C LYS A 457 -23.48 -1.45 -22.53
N LEU A 458 -22.33 -0.80 -22.60
CA LEU A 458 -22.16 0.58 -22.16
C LEU A 458 -22.43 1.51 -23.36
N GLN A 459 -23.48 2.32 -23.24
CA GLN A 459 -23.87 3.29 -24.27
C GLN A 459 -23.96 4.67 -23.63
N ASN A 460 -23.76 5.69 -24.46
CA ASN A 460 -23.97 7.08 -24.06
C ASN A 460 -23.18 7.50 -22.77
N ILE A 461 -21.92 7.05 -22.66
CA ILE A 461 -21.06 7.40 -21.51
C ILE A 461 -20.98 8.93 -21.42
N PRO A 462 -21.30 9.54 -20.26
CA PRO A 462 -21.31 11.00 -20.16
C PRO A 462 -19.95 11.62 -20.44
N GLN A 463 -19.95 12.70 -21.23
CA GLN A 463 -18.72 13.44 -21.53
C GLN A 463 -18.06 13.97 -20.25
N THR A 464 -18.85 14.32 -19.22
CA THR A 464 -18.34 14.73 -17.92
C THR A 464 -17.45 13.64 -17.28
N LEU A 465 -17.89 12.37 -17.35
CA LEU A 465 -17.07 11.24 -16.85
C LEU A 465 -15.81 11.07 -17.69
N LEU A 466 -15.92 11.11 -19.03
CA LEU A 466 -14.75 10.98 -19.90
C LEU A 466 -13.72 12.08 -19.66
N ASN A 467 -14.17 13.31 -19.38
CA ASN A 467 -13.27 14.43 -19.03
C ASN A 467 -12.52 14.22 -17.71
N MET A 468 -13.09 13.42 -16.80
CA MET A 468 -12.43 13.07 -15.54
C MET A 468 -11.42 11.93 -15.70
N LEU A 469 -11.36 11.29 -16.86
CA LEU A 469 -10.41 10.21 -17.20
C LEU A 469 -9.40 10.76 -18.23
N PRO A 470 -8.30 11.40 -17.80
CA PRO A 470 -7.38 12.08 -18.73
C PRO A 470 -6.46 11.11 -19.47
N TYR A 471 -7.07 10.19 -20.22
CA TYR A 471 -6.38 9.11 -20.95
C TYR A 471 -6.97 8.97 -22.36
N GLU A 472 -6.27 8.23 -23.21
CA GLU A 472 -6.75 7.82 -24.52
C GLU A 472 -8.00 6.95 -24.37
N LYS A 473 -8.86 6.96 -25.41
CA LYS A 473 -10.17 6.31 -25.42
C LYS A 473 -10.11 4.85 -24.98
N ASP A 474 -9.16 4.07 -25.51
CA ASP A 474 -9.04 2.64 -25.19
C ASP A 474 -8.82 2.42 -23.68
N LYS A 475 -8.02 3.28 -23.04
CA LYS A 475 -7.79 3.18 -21.61
C LYS A 475 -8.99 3.65 -20.80
N GLN A 476 -9.69 4.70 -21.26
CA GLN A 476 -10.97 5.13 -20.64
C GLN A 476 -11.97 3.98 -20.65
N ASP A 477 -12.15 3.34 -21.82
CA ASP A 477 -13.06 2.20 -21.99
C ASP A 477 -12.67 1.03 -21.07
N ASN A 478 -11.39 0.70 -20.99
CA ASN A 478 -10.90 -0.41 -20.15
C ASN A 478 -11.16 -0.15 -18.67
N ILE A 479 -10.96 1.08 -18.18
CA ILE A 479 -11.25 1.46 -16.78
C ILE A 479 -12.74 1.26 -16.48
N ILE A 480 -13.61 1.80 -17.33
CA ILE A 480 -15.07 1.73 -17.16
C ILE A 480 -15.55 0.27 -17.25
N LYS A 481 -15.03 -0.50 -18.21
CA LYS A 481 -15.38 -1.92 -18.39
C LYS A 481 -14.93 -2.76 -17.20
N ALA A 482 -13.71 -2.54 -16.68
CA ALA A 482 -13.19 -3.28 -15.51
C ALA A 482 -14.02 -3.00 -14.26
N TYR A 483 -14.36 -1.73 -14.04
CA TYR A 483 -15.25 -1.33 -12.93
C TYR A 483 -16.62 -2.02 -13.08
N THR A 484 -17.21 -1.96 -14.28
CA THR A 484 -18.52 -2.57 -14.56
C THR A 484 -18.47 -4.09 -14.38
N TYR A 485 -17.42 -4.74 -14.87
CA TYR A 485 -17.21 -6.18 -14.73
C TYR A 485 -17.14 -6.60 -13.24
N ALA A 486 -16.31 -5.93 -12.46
CA ALA A 486 -16.13 -6.28 -11.04
C ALA A 486 -17.47 -6.20 -10.29
N ASN A 487 -18.24 -5.14 -10.53
CA ASN A 487 -19.54 -4.92 -9.90
C ASN A 487 -20.58 -5.93 -10.39
N ASN A 488 -20.60 -6.22 -11.69
CA ASN A 488 -21.52 -7.17 -12.29
C ASN A 488 -21.30 -8.58 -11.74
N GLU A 489 -20.04 -9.02 -11.62
CA GLU A 489 -19.70 -10.35 -11.09
C GLU A 489 -20.09 -10.48 -9.62
N PHE A 490 -19.90 -9.43 -8.82
CA PHE A 490 -20.39 -9.42 -7.43
C PHE A 490 -21.93 -9.49 -7.41
N GLY A 491 -22.61 -8.74 -8.28
CA GLY A 491 -24.09 -8.79 -8.39
C GLY A 491 -24.60 -10.19 -8.78
N LYS A 492 -23.96 -10.85 -9.76
CA LYS A 492 -24.28 -12.24 -10.13
C LYS A 492 -24.06 -13.20 -8.96
N PHE A 493 -23.00 -13.03 -8.20
CA PHE A 493 -22.73 -13.83 -6.99
C PHE A 493 -23.88 -13.65 -5.98
N LEU A 494 -24.32 -12.42 -5.75
CA LEU A 494 -25.46 -12.14 -4.84
C LEU A 494 -26.74 -12.80 -5.33
N ASP A 495 -26.99 -12.80 -6.65
CA ASP A 495 -28.15 -13.50 -7.23
C ASP A 495 -28.12 -14.99 -6.89
N LYS A 496 -26.96 -15.63 -7.08
CA LYS A 496 -26.79 -17.07 -6.77
C LYS A 496 -27.01 -17.34 -5.30
N VAL A 497 -26.44 -16.53 -4.41
CA VAL A 497 -26.59 -16.71 -2.96
C VAL A 497 -28.06 -16.54 -2.56
N LYS A 498 -28.75 -15.52 -3.06
CA LYS A 498 -30.17 -15.26 -2.73
C LYS A 498 -31.12 -16.34 -3.24
N GLN A 499 -30.69 -17.14 -4.25
CA GLN A 499 -31.42 -18.28 -4.77
C GLN A 499 -31.01 -19.61 -4.12
N SER A 500 -29.94 -19.62 -3.33
CA SER A 500 -29.35 -20.84 -2.74
C SER A 500 -30.17 -21.35 -1.55
N PRO A 501 -30.01 -22.65 -1.20
CA PRO A 501 -30.61 -23.19 0.03
C PRO A 501 -30.05 -22.53 1.31
N PHE A 502 -28.86 -21.93 1.26
CA PHE A 502 -28.18 -21.33 2.43
C PHE A 502 -28.38 -19.80 2.52
N LYS A 503 -29.26 -19.23 1.71
CA LYS A 503 -29.50 -17.76 1.70
C LYS A 503 -29.85 -17.19 3.08
N ASN A 504 -30.49 -17.96 3.93
CA ASN A 504 -30.92 -17.52 5.27
C ASN A 504 -29.81 -17.71 6.35
N SER A 505 -28.65 -18.25 5.95
CA SER A 505 -27.55 -18.57 6.87
C SER A 505 -26.31 -17.70 6.65
N VAL A 506 -26.37 -16.73 5.75
CA VAL A 506 -25.18 -15.96 5.34
C VAL A 506 -25.45 -14.47 5.38
N ILE A 507 -24.57 -13.73 6.04
CA ILE A 507 -24.52 -12.26 6.01
C ILE A 507 -23.39 -11.87 5.05
N ILE A 508 -23.66 -10.94 4.13
CA ILE A 508 -22.65 -10.45 3.17
C ILE A 508 -22.45 -8.97 3.38
N ALA A 509 -21.19 -8.57 3.59
CA ALA A 509 -20.77 -7.17 3.65
C ALA A 509 -19.81 -6.90 2.49
N ALA A 510 -19.93 -5.75 1.85
CA ALA A 510 -18.99 -5.34 0.79
C ALA A 510 -18.67 -3.86 0.90
N THR A 511 -17.42 -3.52 0.60
CA THR A 511 -16.97 -2.13 0.54
C THR A 511 -15.78 -2.03 -0.42
N GLY A 512 -15.46 -0.80 -0.86
CA GLY A 512 -14.26 -0.56 -1.64
C GLY A 512 -13.05 -0.34 -0.75
N ASP A 513 -11.89 -0.78 -1.20
CA ASP A 513 -10.63 -0.45 -0.51
C ASP A 513 -10.25 1.03 -0.72
N HIS A 514 -10.58 1.59 -1.89
CA HIS A 514 -10.45 3.00 -2.24
C HIS A 514 -11.22 3.31 -3.52
N ARG A 515 -11.13 4.56 -3.97
CA ARG A 515 -11.76 5.02 -5.22
C ARG A 515 -11.01 4.54 -6.47
N VAL A 516 -11.63 4.71 -7.63
CA VAL A 516 -10.94 4.62 -8.94
C VAL A 516 -9.97 5.80 -9.01
N ARG A 517 -8.68 5.54 -8.80
CA ARG A 517 -7.65 6.59 -8.66
C ARG A 517 -7.36 7.31 -9.97
N GLU A 518 -7.64 6.66 -11.10
CA GLU A 518 -7.45 7.19 -12.45
C GLU A 518 -8.39 8.35 -12.77
N MET A 519 -9.49 8.47 -12.04
CA MET A 519 -10.40 9.61 -12.21
C MET A 519 -9.78 10.85 -11.56
N SER A 520 -9.61 11.90 -12.36
CA SER A 520 -9.16 13.21 -11.90
C SER A 520 -10.25 13.84 -11.04
N MET A 521 -9.89 14.30 -9.85
CA MET A 521 -10.82 14.91 -8.90
C MET A 521 -10.17 16.15 -8.28
N ASP A 522 -10.96 17.17 -8.01
CA ASP A 522 -10.49 18.34 -7.28
C ASP A 522 -10.48 18.04 -5.77
N LEU A 523 -9.31 17.69 -5.26
CA LEU A 523 -9.16 17.35 -3.83
C LEU A 523 -9.33 18.57 -2.90
N ASN A 524 -9.45 19.80 -3.42
CA ASN A 524 -9.76 20.96 -2.60
C ASN A 524 -11.26 21.04 -2.26
N SER A 525 -12.11 20.66 -3.22
CA SER A 525 -13.56 20.70 -3.04
C SER A 525 -14.20 19.31 -2.85
N GLN A 526 -13.58 18.25 -3.38
CA GLN A 526 -14.16 16.89 -3.43
C GLN A 526 -13.38 15.90 -2.54
N LYS A 527 -12.69 16.36 -1.51
CA LYS A 527 -11.79 15.51 -0.72
C LYS A 527 -12.53 14.34 -0.05
N ALA A 528 -13.64 14.61 0.61
CA ALA A 528 -14.43 13.53 1.25
C ALA A 528 -14.97 12.55 0.21
N PHE A 529 -15.50 13.08 -0.91
CA PHE A 529 -16.03 12.25 -2.00
C PHE A 529 -14.95 11.37 -2.63
N ALA A 530 -13.71 11.88 -2.70
CA ALA A 530 -12.56 11.10 -3.21
C ALA A 530 -12.19 9.89 -2.34
N TYR A 531 -12.68 9.83 -1.11
CA TYR A 531 -12.49 8.68 -0.22
C TYR A 531 -13.80 7.92 0.00
N SER A 532 -14.90 8.32 -0.66
CA SER A 532 -16.21 7.67 -0.46
C SER A 532 -16.27 6.33 -1.18
N VAL A 533 -16.67 5.31 -0.42
CA VAL A 533 -16.90 3.94 -0.90
C VAL A 533 -18.28 3.50 -0.39
N PRO A 534 -18.96 2.58 -1.06
CA PRO A 534 -20.21 2.05 -0.51
C PRO A 534 -19.90 1.11 0.66
N PHE A 535 -20.80 1.08 1.66
CA PHE A 535 -20.88 -0.03 2.60
C PHE A 535 -22.22 -0.71 2.36
N TYR A 536 -22.16 -1.88 1.77
CA TYR A 536 -23.31 -2.69 1.36
C TYR A 536 -23.46 -3.88 2.32
N LEU A 537 -24.71 -4.24 2.66
CA LEU A 537 -25.03 -5.40 3.51
C LEU A 537 -26.25 -6.15 2.96
N TYR A 538 -26.07 -7.46 2.73
CA TYR A 538 -27.17 -8.42 2.63
C TYR A 538 -27.31 -9.12 3.99
N ILE A 539 -28.50 -9.07 4.56
CA ILE A 539 -28.82 -9.67 5.87
C ILE A 539 -30.07 -10.51 5.72
N PRO A 540 -30.04 -11.82 6.05
CA PRO A 540 -31.26 -12.64 6.05
C PRO A 540 -32.37 -12.02 6.90
N LYS A 541 -33.62 -12.15 6.44
CA LYS A 541 -34.78 -11.55 7.11
C LYS A 541 -34.87 -11.92 8.60
N ASP A 542 -34.56 -13.16 8.93
CA ASP A 542 -34.61 -13.68 10.29
C ASP A 542 -33.58 -13.02 11.24
N LEU A 543 -32.57 -12.35 10.68
CA LEU A 543 -31.54 -11.63 11.45
C LEU A 543 -31.74 -10.11 11.43
N GLN A 544 -32.86 -9.63 10.90
CA GLN A 544 -33.13 -8.19 10.80
C GLN A 544 -33.92 -7.61 11.99
N ASP A 545 -34.08 -8.36 13.05
CA ASP A 545 -34.80 -7.85 14.23
C ASP A 545 -34.08 -6.62 14.82
N ASN A 546 -34.87 -5.60 15.16
CA ASN A 546 -34.38 -4.37 15.81
C ASN A 546 -33.39 -3.56 14.98
N ILE A 547 -33.36 -3.77 13.66
CA ILE A 547 -32.53 -2.94 12.77
C ILE A 547 -33.12 -1.52 12.71
N TYR A 548 -32.26 -0.53 12.94
CA TYR A 548 -32.53 0.88 12.65
C TYR A 548 -31.69 1.26 11.43
N TYR A 549 -32.33 1.48 10.31
CA TYR A 549 -31.64 1.80 9.06
C TYR A 549 -31.91 3.25 8.66
N ASP A 550 -30.86 4.03 8.64
CA ASP A 550 -30.84 5.39 8.12
C ASP A 550 -29.71 5.45 7.06
N LYS A 551 -30.09 5.49 5.80
CA LYS A 551 -29.15 5.45 4.65
C LYS A 551 -28.19 6.64 4.63
N ASP A 552 -28.59 7.76 5.28
CA ASP A 552 -27.81 9.02 5.28
C ASP A 552 -26.80 9.10 6.43
N ARG A 553 -26.75 8.08 7.27
CA ARG A 553 -25.77 7.99 8.36
C ARG A 553 -24.34 7.98 7.81
N VAL A 554 -23.47 8.79 8.41
CA VAL A 554 -22.04 8.83 8.05
C VAL A 554 -21.30 7.67 8.71
N GLY A 555 -20.23 7.19 8.09
CA GLY A 555 -19.42 6.11 8.66
C GLY A 555 -18.10 5.95 7.93
N SER A 556 -17.35 4.94 8.30
CA SER A 556 -16.11 4.54 7.63
C SER A 556 -15.78 3.07 7.94
N HIS A 557 -14.72 2.54 7.39
CA HIS A 557 -14.31 1.13 7.56
C HIS A 557 -14.34 0.67 9.03
N LYS A 558 -14.09 1.58 10.00
CA LYS A 558 -14.11 1.26 11.44
C LYS A 558 -15.46 0.71 11.92
N ASP A 559 -16.54 0.99 11.18
CA ASP A 559 -17.92 0.64 11.56
C ASP A 559 -18.38 -0.72 11.02
N ILE A 560 -17.63 -1.30 10.06
CA ILE A 560 -18.02 -2.55 9.38
C ILE A 560 -18.10 -3.71 10.39
N PHE A 561 -17.00 -4.00 11.09
CA PHE A 561 -16.96 -5.15 11.99
C PHE A 561 -17.83 -4.97 13.25
N PRO A 562 -17.91 -3.79 13.89
CA PRO A 562 -18.91 -3.59 14.97
C PRO A 562 -20.35 -3.89 14.52
N THR A 563 -20.71 -3.54 13.26
CA THR A 563 -22.02 -3.89 12.68
C THR A 563 -22.16 -5.40 12.51
N LEU A 564 -21.11 -6.06 11.98
CA LEU A 564 -21.11 -7.51 11.75
C LEU A 564 -21.14 -8.32 13.05
N TYR A 565 -20.42 -7.87 14.10
CA TYR A 565 -20.45 -8.53 15.41
C TYR A 565 -21.88 -8.50 15.99
N ALA A 566 -22.55 -7.35 15.90
CA ALA A 566 -23.92 -7.22 16.39
C ALA A 566 -24.91 -8.13 15.65
N LEU A 567 -24.66 -8.38 14.36
CA LEU A 567 -25.54 -9.20 13.50
C LEU A 567 -25.27 -10.71 13.62
N SER A 568 -24.01 -11.11 13.84
CA SER A 568 -23.57 -12.50 13.65
C SER A 568 -23.07 -13.18 14.94
N LEU A 569 -22.77 -12.42 15.99
CA LEU A 569 -22.20 -12.94 17.24
C LEU A 569 -23.07 -12.51 18.42
N ASN A 570 -22.86 -13.14 19.60
CA ASN A 570 -23.60 -12.86 20.81
C ASN A 570 -22.66 -12.35 21.90
N ASN A 571 -22.86 -11.09 22.33
CA ASN A 571 -22.24 -10.52 23.53
C ASN A 571 -20.70 -10.66 23.54
N VAL A 572 -20.06 -10.34 22.41
CA VAL A 572 -18.59 -10.49 22.29
C VAL A 572 -17.86 -9.18 22.61
N LYS A 573 -16.75 -9.31 23.32
CA LYS A 573 -15.83 -8.19 23.57
C LYS A 573 -15.03 -7.93 22.28
N TYR A 574 -14.94 -6.65 21.87
CA TYR A 574 -14.18 -6.29 20.67
C TYR A 574 -13.49 -4.93 20.82
N LEU A 575 -12.53 -4.72 19.98
CA LEU A 575 -11.79 -3.46 19.89
C LEU A 575 -12.20 -2.71 18.63
N SER A 576 -12.56 -1.44 18.79
CA SER A 576 -12.71 -0.49 17.67
C SER A 576 -12.53 0.92 18.16
N VAL A 577 -11.74 1.72 17.45
CA VAL A 577 -11.52 3.13 17.83
C VAL A 577 -12.67 3.96 17.23
N GLY A 578 -13.72 4.13 18.02
CA GLY A 578 -14.90 4.91 17.64
C GLY A 578 -15.83 4.22 16.64
N GLY A 579 -15.65 2.92 16.39
CA GLY A 579 -16.57 2.18 15.53
C GLY A 579 -17.82 1.75 16.25
N ARG A 580 -18.94 1.70 15.52
CA ARG A 580 -20.25 1.34 16.10
C ARG A 580 -21.10 0.56 15.09
N ASN A 581 -22.18 -0.02 15.59
CA ASN A 581 -23.15 -0.70 14.73
C ASN A 581 -23.94 0.35 13.91
N MET A 582 -23.76 0.33 12.60
CA MET A 582 -24.45 1.24 11.66
C MET A 582 -25.97 0.98 11.60
N LEU A 583 -26.42 -0.17 12.09
CA LEU A 583 -27.83 -0.58 12.06
C LEU A 583 -28.48 -0.53 13.44
N ALA A 584 -27.87 0.18 14.40
CA ALA A 584 -28.45 0.47 15.71
C ALA A 584 -28.82 1.95 15.82
N ARG A 585 -29.80 2.29 16.63
CA ARG A 585 -30.11 3.69 16.93
C ARG A 585 -28.87 4.37 17.54
N PRO A 586 -28.57 5.60 17.17
CA PRO A 586 -27.46 6.33 17.81
C PRO A 586 -27.64 6.40 19.32
N SER A 587 -26.65 5.95 20.07
CA SER A 587 -26.65 5.98 21.54
C SER A 587 -25.63 6.98 22.10
N ASP A 588 -24.62 7.35 21.31
CA ASP A 588 -23.60 8.32 21.69
C ASP A 588 -23.20 9.11 20.45
N GLU A 589 -23.50 10.41 20.48
CA GLU A 589 -23.19 11.33 19.37
C GLU A 589 -21.68 11.40 19.07
N LYS A 590 -20.83 11.15 20.07
CA LYS A 590 -19.38 11.14 19.88
C LYS A 590 -18.90 10.04 18.91
N LEU A 591 -19.71 8.99 18.71
CA LEU A 591 -19.40 7.89 17.81
C LEU A 591 -19.99 8.10 16.40
N GLU A 592 -20.81 9.13 16.18
CA GLU A 592 -21.51 9.37 14.90
C GLU A 592 -20.60 10.13 13.91
N PHE A 593 -19.49 9.47 13.52
CA PHE A 593 -18.52 10.04 12.57
C PHE A 593 -17.93 8.95 11.66
N GLY A 594 -17.41 9.40 10.52
CA GLY A 594 -16.53 8.61 9.66
C GLY A 594 -15.15 9.28 9.61
N ILE A 595 -14.10 8.50 9.49
CA ILE A 595 -12.72 9.03 9.50
C ILE A 595 -11.79 8.17 8.66
N ASN A 596 -10.79 8.83 8.08
CA ASN A 596 -9.67 8.16 7.41
C ASN A 596 -8.36 8.96 7.57
N ASP A 597 -7.36 8.65 6.77
CA ASP A 597 -6.04 9.29 6.86
C ASP A 597 -6.01 10.77 6.40
N ALA A 598 -7.09 11.29 5.79
CA ALA A 598 -7.09 12.61 5.15
C ALA A 598 -8.22 13.53 5.60
N VAL A 599 -9.34 12.95 6.05
CA VAL A 599 -10.57 13.70 6.32
C VAL A 599 -11.43 12.93 7.33
N TRP A 600 -12.22 13.66 8.12
CA TRP A 600 -13.28 13.03 8.90
C TRP A 600 -14.61 13.75 8.63
N ILE A 601 -15.72 13.05 8.87
CA ILE A 601 -17.08 13.52 8.56
C ILE A 601 -18.02 13.19 9.72
N ASP A 602 -19.01 14.03 9.93
CA ASP A 602 -20.14 13.78 10.85
C ASP A 602 -21.45 14.26 10.18
N LYS A 603 -22.54 14.29 10.92
CA LYS A 603 -23.83 14.75 10.38
C LYS A 603 -23.82 16.22 9.95
N LYS A 604 -22.91 17.03 10.51
CA LYS A 604 -22.82 18.47 10.23
C LYS A 604 -22.02 18.75 8.96
N GLY A 605 -20.96 17.98 8.71
CA GLY A 605 -20.12 18.28 7.57
C GLY A 605 -18.82 17.46 7.47
N ILE A 606 -17.88 18.05 6.78
CA ILE A 606 -16.57 17.47 6.39
C ILE A 606 -15.48 18.30 7.06
N TYR A 607 -14.46 17.62 7.60
CA TYR A 607 -13.38 18.26 8.34
C TYR A 607 -12.03 17.87 7.71
N SER A 608 -11.27 18.88 7.31
CA SER A 608 -9.95 18.67 6.67
C SER A 608 -9.09 19.92 6.82
N GLY A 609 -7.79 19.74 7.08
CA GLY A 609 -6.83 20.84 7.16
C GLY A 609 -7.18 21.91 8.21
N GLY A 610 -7.80 21.51 9.32
CA GLY A 610 -8.17 22.43 10.40
C GLY A 610 -9.40 23.29 10.12
N LYS A 611 -10.19 22.94 9.08
CA LYS A 611 -11.43 23.64 8.70
C LYS A 611 -12.59 22.66 8.63
N GLY A 612 -13.81 23.17 8.85
CA GLY A 612 -15.05 22.44 8.64
C GLY A 612 -15.79 22.97 7.41
N TYR A 613 -16.47 22.09 6.69
CA TYR A 613 -17.23 22.42 5.46
C TYR A 613 -18.60 21.74 5.52
N TYR A 614 -19.65 22.48 5.20
CA TYR A 614 -21.01 21.89 5.12
C TYR A 614 -21.11 20.97 3.89
N PHE A 615 -21.91 19.91 4.04
CA PHE A 615 -22.32 19.11 2.87
C PHE A 615 -23.20 19.97 1.96
N GLU A 616 -22.94 19.94 0.66
CA GLU A 616 -23.81 20.63 -0.32
C GLU A 616 -25.04 19.81 -0.67
N SER A 617 -24.97 18.50 -0.55
CA SER A 617 -26.11 17.60 -0.76
C SER A 617 -26.16 16.53 0.31
N ASN A 618 -27.33 15.94 0.49
CA ASN A 618 -27.54 14.89 1.49
C ASN A 618 -27.06 13.50 1.02
N ASP A 619 -26.69 13.35 -0.25
CA ASP A 619 -26.41 12.02 -0.79
C ASP A 619 -24.97 11.54 -0.60
N THR A 620 -24.00 12.42 -0.76
CA THR A 620 -22.59 12.03 -0.74
C THR A 620 -21.69 13.17 -0.21
N UNK A 621 -20.64 13.08 0.06
CA UNK A 621 -19.93 13.74 0.38
C UNK A 621 -19.44 14.47 -0.41
N LYS A 622 -19.98 15.04 -1.21
CA LYS A 622 -19.54 15.94 -2.26
C LYS A 622 -19.36 17.37 -1.76
N ASP A 623 -18.47 18.04 -2.38
CA ASP A 623 -18.22 19.50 -2.38
C ASP A 623 -18.01 20.16 -1.01
N MET A 624 -16.79 20.65 -0.81
CA MET A 624 -16.32 21.36 0.38
C MET A 624 -16.25 22.87 0.11
N ASN A 625 -17.37 23.49 -0.28
CA ASN A 625 -17.35 24.88 -0.74
C ASN A 625 -17.67 25.89 0.36
N LYS A 626 -18.55 25.53 1.30
CA LYS A 626 -19.02 26.46 2.34
C LYS A 626 -18.41 26.13 3.71
N ALA A 627 -17.40 26.89 4.11
CA ALA A 627 -16.65 26.64 5.35
C ALA A 627 -17.37 27.18 6.60
N PHE A 628 -17.06 26.56 7.74
CA PHE A 628 -17.47 27.06 9.07
C PHE A 628 -16.30 26.94 10.06
N ASN A 629 -16.36 27.73 11.13
CA ASN A 629 -15.35 27.76 12.17
C ASN A 629 -15.47 26.56 13.10
N LEU A 630 -14.34 25.99 13.52
CA LEU A 630 -14.27 24.87 14.43
C LEU A 630 -14.12 25.36 15.88
N ASP A 631 -14.78 24.68 16.81
CA ASP A 631 -14.48 24.81 18.25
C ASP A 631 -13.18 24.06 18.57
N GLY A 632 -12.69 24.19 19.79
CA GLY A 632 -11.43 23.60 20.21
C GLY A 632 -11.42 22.07 20.11
N TYR A 633 -12.51 21.42 20.54
CA TYR A 633 -12.62 19.96 20.48
C TYR A 633 -12.57 19.43 19.03
N THR A 634 -13.42 19.99 18.19
CA THR A 634 -13.53 19.59 16.77
C THR A 634 -12.21 19.82 16.02
N LYS A 635 -11.50 20.90 16.36
CA LYS A 635 -10.19 21.24 15.76
C LYS A 635 -9.14 20.18 16.08
N ASP A 636 -9.12 19.69 17.33
CA ASP A 636 -8.11 18.73 17.81
C ASP A 636 -8.53 17.27 17.66
N PHE A 637 -9.78 16.99 17.29
CA PHE A 637 -10.39 15.65 17.24
C PHE A 637 -9.53 14.67 16.41
N ASP A 638 -9.14 15.06 15.20
CA ASP A 638 -8.35 14.19 14.30
C ASP A 638 -7.03 13.78 14.96
N LYS A 639 -6.34 14.74 15.60
CA LYS A 639 -5.09 14.47 16.31
C LYS A 639 -5.32 13.49 17.47
N PHE A 640 -6.31 13.77 18.31
CA PHE A 640 -6.64 12.92 19.47
C PHE A 640 -7.01 11.50 19.03
N TYR A 641 -7.81 11.38 17.97
CA TYR A 641 -8.21 10.09 17.40
C TYR A 641 -6.98 9.29 16.95
N ARG A 642 -6.07 9.93 16.20
CA ARG A 642 -4.86 9.26 15.70
C ARG A 642 -3.93 8.82 16.84
N GLU A 643 -3.77 9.66 17.84
CA GLU A 643 -2.97 9.32 19.03
C GLU A 643 -3.55 8.10 19.76
N LEU A 644 -4.88 8.10 19.99
CA LEU A 644 -5.57 6.97 20.64
C LEU A 644 -5.46 5.69 19.80
N ASN A 645 -5.61 5.82 18.49
CA ASN A 645 -5.52 4.67 17.56
C ASN A 645 -4.10 4.08 17.53
N LEU A 646 -3.06 4.92 17.57
CA LEU A 646 -1.68 4.45 17.68
C LEU A 646 -1.43 3.74 19.02
N TYR A 647 -1.97 4.28 20.11
CA TYR A 647 -1.78 3.71 21.45
C TYR A 647 -2.42 2.32 21.54
N GLN A 648 -3.65 2.10 21.05
CA GLN A 648 -4.27 0.78 21.13
C GLN A 648 -3.44 -0.28 20.38
N LEU A 649 -2.81 0.11 19.28
CA LEU A 649 -1.92 -0.80 18.55
C LEU A 649 -0.64 -1.09 19.36
N ALA A 650 -0.03 -0.04 19.92
CA ALA A 650 1.17 -0.19 20.77
C ALA A 650 0.90 -1.10 21.98
N GLU A 651 -0.28 -0.94 22.58
CA GLU A 651 -0.72 -1.79 23.71
C GLU A 651 -0.84 -3.26 23.29
N ARG A 652 -1.50 -3.54 22.16
CA ARG A 652 -1.65 -4.91 21.63
C ARG A 652 -0.33 -5.53 21.20
N LEU A 653 0.62 -4.70 20.78
CA LEU A 653 1.97 -5.16 20.41
C LEU A 653 2.89 -5.33 21.63
N GLY A 654 2.44 -4.97 22.85
CA GLY A 654 3.24 -5.08 24.07
C GLY A 654 4.39 -4.07 24.15
N ILE A 655 4.27 -2.93 23.48
CA ILE A 655 5.33 -1.90 23.45
C ILE A 655 4.92 -0.57 24.09
N SER A 656 3.70 -0.46 24.58
CA SER A 656 3.27 0.69 25.40
C SER A 656 3.94 0.59 26.78
N LYS A 657 4.59 1.67 27.25
CA LYS A 657 5.29 1.70 28.53
C LYS A 657 4.57 2.59 29.54
#